data_42d62b8e37318201077f5878a8e11ab4
#
_entry.id   42d62b8e37318201077f5878a8e11ab4
#
_cell.length_a   1.000
_cell.length_b   1.000
_cell.length_c   1.000
_cell.angle_alpha   90.00
_cell.angle_beta   90.00
_cell.angle_gamma   90.00
#
_symmetry.space_group_name_H-M   'P 1'
#
loop_
_entity.id
_entity.type
_entity.pdbx_description
1 polymer ?
#
loop_
_entity_poly.entity_id
_entity_poly.type
_entity_poly.pdbx_seq_one_letter_code
_entity_poly.pdbx_strand_id
1 'polypeptide(L)'
;MKRSFVMLLALFACAALLGCAKAEEPAEPTASPTTTPTATPPPTPEPTPEPEADYSVYAGEKLRAVDYLSNELESYRSQLTVYGDFAETENNYTQKALMYGTNRNLVKDMNENWTENPYSGKSCIRCEIDTSGLDWGGWLFLNGYLPKGETVPKLNEGSRAGEGLDLTGATALRFWARGETGSEIVEFFTAGFGYDGEWGTPLVDFPDSAKKQSLGFVPLSTEWTEYTIPLRDLDLSSIVCGFGYVCSGTKTGDAANVFYLDDIRFVGRIESLKTAPVLLRSYETDNIYIQNAAFSYDNALAAMAFLSEGMQDEAGQILDAFVYAVENDRYEPGRVRNAYAAGSIEAFPGWESGARLPGWYDPETGETGTWYEDRYQVGSNVGNTSYVALALLQYDALYGNETYRKTAETLMDWVIDTCSDGTPGFAAGYDGWPEGKTPTVYPFTYKSIEHNIDAYAAFSRLYTLTGNARYRTAAESALALITSMYDPAAGVFYTGTGDDGVTPSKDNIVLDAQVWSMLALGDAFEPYKESFARAEGMRVADGGYPFCETNANGGWWAEGTAYTALALRLQGKHSAAEQAFDALCSIQLESGAFPAATVENLSTGFDLFTGDPWVYSTDAHIAPTAWFIIALNGFNPYQF
;
A
#
# COMPACT_ATOMS: atom_id res chain seq x y z
N MET A 1 20.77 -8.20 27.03
CA MET A 1 19.36 -8.63 26.98
C MET A 1 18.98 -8.54 25.52
N LYS A 2 18.80 -9.69 24.85
CA LYS A 2 18.33 -9.72 23.46
C LYS A 2 16.84 -9.40 23.48
N ARG A 3 16.43 -8.23 23.02
CA ARG A 3 15.05 -7.91 22.69
C ARG A 3 14.81 -8.39 21.27
N SER A 4 13.91 -9.35 21.11
CA SER A 4 13.44 -9.82 19.83
C SER A 4 12.68 -8.67 19.14
N PHE A 5 13.17 -8.22 18.00
CA PHE A 5 12.42 -7.35 17.11
C PHE A 5 11.37 -8.20 16.40
N VAL A 6 10.10 -7.99 16.72
CA VAL A 6 8.99 -8.57 15.98
C VAL A 6 8.71 -7.62 14.80
N MET A 7 9.21 -7.99 13.64
CA MET A 7 8.87 -7.33 12.38
C MET A 7 7.60 -7.99 11.83
N LEU A 8 6.48 -7.27 11.88
CA LEU A 8 5.23 -7.70 11.28
C LEU A 8 5.22 -7.21 9.82
N LEU A 9 5.49 -8.11 8.88
CA LEU A 9 5.30 -7.86 7.45
C LEU A 9 4.13 -8.72 6.98
N ALA A 10 3.02 -8.08 6.64
CA ALA A 10 1.95 -8.74 5.91
C ALA A 10 2.35 -8.78 4.44
N LEU A 11 2.86 -9.93 3.95
CA LEU A 11 3.27 -10.00 2.56
C LEU A 11 3.50 -11.42 2.08
N PHE A 12 3.03 -11.68 0.89
CA PHE A 12 3.26 -12.85 0.09
C PHE A 12 4.75 -13.09 -0.18
N ALA A 13 5.37 -13.97 0.58
CA ALA A 13 6.67 -14.53 0.24
C ALA A 13 6.76 -15.95 0.80
N CYS A 14 6.63 -16.95 -0.06
CA CYS A 14 7.01 -18.31 0.27
C CYS A 14 8.52 -18.35 0.52
N ALA A 15 8.94 -18.54 1.77
CA ALA A 15 10.32 -18.79 2.11
C ALA A 15 10.60 -20.30 2.07
N ALA A 16 11.54 -20.73 1.25
CA ALA A 16 12.01 -22.10 1.20
C ALA A 16 12.85 -22.44 2.44
N LEU A 17 12.51 -23.52 3.12
CA LEU A 17 13.22 -24.05 4.26
C LEU A 17 14.27 -25.09 3.84
N LEU A 18 15.49 -24.92 4.32
CA LEU A 18 16.56 -25.93 4.30
C LEU A 18 16.26 -27.05 5.29
N GLY A 19 15.79 -28.19 4.80
CA GLY A 19 15.68 -29.42 5.56
C GLY A 19 16.61 -30.51 5.00
N CYS A 20 17.72 -30.79 5.67
CA CYS A 20 18.54 -31.97 5.39
C CYS A 20 17.85 -33.26 5.88
N ALA A 21 17.25 -34.02 4.99
CA ALA A 21 16.80 -35.39 5.28
C ALA A 21 17.81 -36.43 4.79
N LYS A 22 18.16 -37.36 5.67
CA LYS A 22 19.01 -38.52 5.35
C LYS A 22 18.23 -39.53 4.51
N ALA A 23 18.87 -40.00 3.44
CA ALA A 23 18.37 -41.06 2.60
C ALA A 23 18.36 -42.41 3.33
N GLU A 24 17.24 -43.13 3.28
CA GLU A 24 17.12 -44.57 3.55
C GLU A 24 16.98 -45.36 2.24
N GLU A 25 17.63 -46.51 2.17
CA GLU A 25 17.68 -47.42 1.02
C GLU A 25 16.33 -48.10 0.74
N PRO A 26 16.03 -48.44 -0.55
CA PRO A 26 14.76 -49.06 -0.91
C PRO A 26 14.73 -50.60 -0.68
N ALA A 27 13.60 -51.08 -0.13
CA ALA A 27 13.29 -52.48 -0.01
C ALA A 27 12.68 -53.08 -1.29
N GLU A 28 13.02 -54.33 -1.62
CA GLU A 28 12.60 -55.08 -2.79
C GLU A 28 11.07 -55.40 -2.84
N PRO A 29 10.49 -55.56 -4.03
CA PRO A 29 9.04 -55.74 -4.18
C PRO A 29 8.61 -57.22 -4.01
N THR A 30 7.64 -57.45 -3.15
CA THR A 30 6.91 -58.75 -3.00
C THR A 30 5.69 -58.77 -3.92
N ALA A 31 5.46 -59.93 -4.57
CA ALA A 31 4.48 -60.19 -5.59
C ALA A 31 3.01 -60.00 -5.13
N SER A 32 2.18 -59.42 -6.03
CA SER A 32 0.73 -59.23 -5.87
C SER A 32 -0.08 -60.49 -6.04
N PRO A 33 -1.21 -60.63 -5.33
CA PRO A 33 -2.24 -61.62 -5.65
C PRO A 33 -3.25 -61.04 -6.67
N THR A 34 -3.61 -61.84 -7.62
CA THR A 34 -4.59 -61.59 -8.69
C THR A 34 -5.98 -61.36 -8.09
N THR A 35 -6.58 -60.18 -8.28
CA THR A 35 -7.96 -59.90 -7.88
C THR A 35 -8.94 -60.01 -9.08
N THR A 36 -10.04 -60.68 -8.84
CA THR A 36 -11.21 -60.82 -9.72
C THR A 36 -11.89 -59.44 -9.93
N PRO A 37 -12.38 -59.06 -11.10
CA PRO A 37 -13.01 -57.76 -11.32
C PRO A 37 -14.33 -57.64 -10.55
N THR A 38 -14.38 -56.73 -9.62
CA THR A 38 -15.60 -56.30 -8.94
C THR A 38 -16.39 -55.39 -9.86
N ALA A 39 -17.70 -55.57 -9.97
CA ALA A 39 -18.58 -54.75 -10.78
C ALA A 39 -18.51 -53.26 -10.33
N THR A 40 -18.34 -52.35 -11.28
CA THR A 40 -18.38 -50.91 -11.09
C THR A 40 -19.72 -50.51 -10.47
N PRO A 41 -19.77 -49.85 -9.33
CA PRO A 41 -21.04 -49.30 -8.81
C PRO A 41 -21.64 -48.28 -9.82
N PRO A 42 -22.97 -48.13 -9.87
CA PRO A 42 -23.59 -47.12 -10.71
C PRO A 42 -23.08 -45.73 -10.33
N PRO A 43 -22.96 -44.80 -11.29
CA PRO A 43 -22.54 -43.44 -11.02
C PRO A 43 -23.43 -42.83 -9.93
N THR A 44 -22.83 -42.20 -8.93
CA THR A 44 -23.55 -41.42 -7.94
C THR A 44 -24.30 -40.29 -8.69
N PRO A 45 -25.61 -40.10 -8.46
CA PRO A 45 -26.32 -38.99 -9.13
C PRO A 45 -25.61 -37.66 -8.80
N GLU A 46 -25.45 -36.83 -9.82
CA GLU A 46 -24.93 -35.45 -9.62
C GLU A 46 -25.81 -34.74 -8.59
N PRO A 47 -25.23 -34.00 -7.66
CA PRO A 47 -26.00 -33.23 -6.68
C PRO A 47 -26.90 -32.24 -7.43
N THR A 48 -28.18 -32.17 -7.03
CA THR A 48 -29.11 -31.18 -7.56
C THR A 48 -28.55 -29.78 -7.23
N PRO A 49 -28.48 -28.86 -8.24
CA PRO A 49 -28.02 -27.50 -8.00
C PRO A 49 -28.80 -26.84 -6.85
N GLU A 50 -28.09 -26.14 -5.94
CA GLU A 50 -28.76 -25.35 -4.90
C GLU A 50 -29.54 -24.20 -5.56
N PRO A 51 -30.66 -23.75 -4.94
CA PRO A 51 -31.33 -22.53 -5.41
C PRO A 51 -30.37 -21.35 -5.34
N GLU A 52 -30.47 -20.44 -6.32
CA GLU A 52 -29.69 -19.18 -6.29
C GLU A 52 -30.00 -18.40 -5.02
N ALA A 53 -28.96 -17.95 -4.31
CA ALA A 53 -29.08 -17.19 -3.08
C ALA A 53 -29.28 -15.70 -3.34
N ASP A 54 -30.00 -15.03 -2.46
CA ASP A 54 -30.18 -13.57 -2.49
C ASP A 54 -29.09 -12.88 -1.66
N TYR A 55 -27.98 -12.54 -2.31
CA TYR A 55 -26.86 -11.83 -1.68
C TYR A 55 -27.16 -10.35 -1.37
N SER A 56 -28.34 -9.82 -1.76
CA SER A 56 -28.73 -8.43 -1.41
C SER A 56 -28.93 -8.22 0.09
N VAL A 57 -29.06 -9.30 0.86
CA VAL A 57 -29.13 -9.26 2.32
C VAL A 57 -27.88 -8.65 2.95
N TYR A 58 -26.72 -8.69 2.26
CA TYR A 58 -25.45 -8.12 2.70
C TYR A 58 -25.18 -6.70 2.15
N ALA A 59 -26.18 -6.06 1.54
CA ALA A 59 -26.01 -4.74 0.90
C ALA A 59 -25.55 -3.66 1.88
N GLY A 60 -25.98 -3.73 3.16
CA GLY A 60 -25.56 -2.80 4.19
C GLY A 60 -24.07 -2.91 4.54
N GLU A 61 -23.58 -4.13 4.71
CA GLU A 61 -22.20 -4.46 4.99
C GLU A 61 -21.31 -4.09 3.79
N LYS A 62 -21.75 -4.40 2.58
CA LYS A 62 -21.06 -4.02 1.35
C LYS A 62 -20.93 -2.49 1.23
N LEU A 63 -22.00 -1.75 1.48
CA LEU A 63 -21.98 -0.29 1.43
C LEU A 63 -20.94 0.28 2.41
N ARG A 64 -20.88 -0.21 3.66
CA ARG A 64 -19.88 0.23 4.63
C ARG A 64 -18.45 -0.07 4.16
N ALA A 65 -18.22 -1.22 3.52
CA ALA A 65 -16.91 -1.57 2.96
C ALA A 65 -16.52 -0.63 1.80
N VAL A 66 -17.45 -0.30 0.91
CA VAL A 66 -17.24 0.67 -0.18
C VAL A 66 -16.98 2.06 0.41
N ASP A 67 -17.77 2.49 1.41
CA ASP A 67 -17.59 3.78 2.08
C ASP A 67 -16.21 3.87 2.76
N TYR A 68 -15.72 2.78 3.36
CA TYR A 68 -14.38 2.75 3.95
C TYR A 68 -13.29 3.04 2.92
N LEU A 69 -13.25 2.30 1.80
CA LEU A 69 -12.28 2.53 0.73
C LEU A 69 -12.42 3.93 0.12
N SER A 70 -13.65 4.40 -0.08
CA SER A 70 -13.92 5.73 -0.63
C SER A 70 -13.49 6.85 0.31
N ASN A 71 -13.68 6.70 1.63
CA ASN A 71 -13.27 7.67 2.63
C ASN A 71 -11.74 7.75 2.73
N GLU A 72 -11.03 6.62 2.64
CA GLU A 72 -9.57 6.61 2.59
C GLU A 72 -9.09 7.39 1.36
N LEU A 73 -9.65 7.12 0.18
CA LEU A 73 -9.32 7.86 -1.04
C LEU A 73 -9.64 9.37 -0.91
N GLU A 74 -10.81 9.73 -0.39
CA GLU A 74 -11.21 11.14 -0.19
C GLU A 74 -10.32 11.85 0.83
N SER A 75 -9.74 11.13 1.80
CA SER A 75 -8.79 11.72 2.75
C SER A 75 -7.59 12.34 2.04
N TYR A 76 -7.08 11.68 0.99
CA TYR A 76 -5.97 12.21 0.18
C TYR A 76 -6.39 13.32 -0.80
N ARG A 77 -7.67 13.41 -1.16
CA ARG A 77 -8.21 14.48 -2.02
C ARG A 77 -8.53 15.76 -1.25
N SER A 78 -8.74 15.64 0.05
CA SER A 78 -9.27 16.72 0.90
C SER A 78 -8.22 17.40 1.78
N GLN A 79 -6.96 16.95 1.74
CA GLN A 79 -5.89 17.55 2.54
C GLN A 79 -4.53 17.45 1.85
N LEU A 80 -3.67 18.45 2.12
CA LEU A 80 -2.28 18.45 1.70
C LEU A 80 -1.39 18.74 2.92
N THR A 81 -0.54 17.77 3.26
CA THR A 81 0.32 17.83 4.45
C THR A 81 1.50 18.77 4.23
N VAL A 82 1.69 19.70 5.17
CA VAL A 82 2.91 20.52 5.31
C VAL A 82 3.90 19.80 6.22
N TYR A 83 3.42 19.27 7.35
CA TYR A 83 4.18 18.46 8.29
C TYR A 83 3.31 17.38 8.90
N GLY A 84 3.81 16.14 8.89
CA GLY A 84 3.27 14.95 9.51
C GLY A 84 4.40 13.99 9.89
N ASP A 85 4.07 12.86 10.50
CA ASP A 85 5.03 11.86 11.00
C ASP A 85 5.94 11.25 9.94
N PHE A 86 5.48 11.21 8.69
CA PHE A 86 6.18 10.58 7.58
C PHE A 86 6.77 11.63 6.63
N ALA A 87 7.69 12.44 7.15
CA ALA A 87 8.25 13.59 6.44
C ALA A 87 8.75 13.26 5.02
N GLU A 88 9.35 12.07 4.81
CA GLU A 88 9.88 11.63 3.51
C GLU A 88 8.78 11.20 2.53
N THR A 89 7.55 10.96 3.00
CA THR A 89 6.46 10.44 2.16
C THR A 89 5.24 11.35 2.11
N GLU A 90 5.05 12.27 3.07
CA GLU A 90 3.83 13.08 3.18
C GLU A 90 4.09 14.58 3.02
N ASN A 91 5.24 15.09 3.48
CA ASN A 91 5.48 16.53 3.55
C ASN A 91 5.67 17.15 2.15
N ASN A 92 4.93 18.21 1.86
CA ASN A 92 4.97 18.89 0.56
C ASN A 92 5.79 20.18 0.58
N TYR A 93 6.10 20.71 1.75
CA TYR A 93 6.92 21.92 1.96
C TYR A 93 8.23 21.53 2.67
N THR A 94 9.10 20.86 1.92
CA THR A 94 10.29 20.19 2.46
C THR A 94 11.47 21.10 2.75
N GLN A 95 11.44 22.35 2.25
CA GLN A 95 12.53 23.31 2.43
C GLN A 95 12.21 24.31 3.53
N LYS A 96 13.21 24.65 4.32
CA LYS A 96 13.07 25.57 5.47
C LYS A 96 13.95 26.80 5.29
N ALA A 97 13.36 27.97 5.47
CA ALA A 97 14.08 29.24 5.44
C ALA A 97 14.01 29.96 6.79
N LEU A 98 15.17 30.38 7.24
CA LEU A 98 15.31 31.12 8.48
C LEU A 98 14.94 32.59 8.28
N MET A 99 14.12 33.13 9.18
CA MET A 99 13.84 34.57 9.32
C MET A 99 14.44 35.11 10.64
N TYR A 100 15.00 36.29 10.59
CA TYR A 100 15.52 36.96 11.81
C TYR A 100 15.62 38.47 11.60
N GLY A 101 15.58 39.20 12.72
CA GLY A 101 15.81 40.63 12.76
C GLY A 101 17.27 41.01 12.60
N THR A 102 17.99 41.20 13.73
CA THR A 102 19.39 41.62 13.71
C THR A 102 20.37 40.50 14.05
N ASN A 103 19.93 39.48 14.77
CA ASN A 103 20.79 38.40 15.25
C ASN A 103 20.25 37.01 14.89
N ARG A 104 20.83 36.40 13.86
CA ARG A 104 20.51 35.06 13.43
C ARG A 104 20.58 33.99 14.52
N ASN A 105 21.53 34.13 15.47
CA ASN A 105 21.77 33.10 16.49
C ASN A 105 20.65 32.99 17.54
N LEU A 106 19.70 33.90 17.55
CA LEU A 106 18.51 33.81 18.41
C LEU A 106 17.50 32.74 17.95
N VAL A 107 17.53 32.38 16.68
CA VAL A 107 16.67 31.33 16.12
C VAL A 107 17.48 30.05 16.10
N LYS A 108 17.04 29.06 16.89
CA LYS A 108 17.66 27.73 16.92
C LYS A 108 17.13 26.86 15.77
N ASP A 109 17.89 25.83 15.45
CA ASP A 109 17.43 24.84 14.50
C ASP A 109 16.19 24.13 15.07
N MET A 110 15.20 23.87 14.21
CA MET A 110 14.03 23.09 14.59
C MET A 110 14.41 21.62 14.73
N ASN A 111 13.83 20.93 15.71
CA ASN A 111 13.84 19.48 15.75
C ASN A 111 12.48 18.96 15.26
N GLU A 112 12.45 18.48 14.03
CA GLU A 112 11.23 17.94 13.37
C GLU A 112 10.93 16.50 13.79
N ASN A 113 11.81 15.87 14.57
CA ASN A 113 11.65 14.49 15.03
C ASN A 113 11.63 14.42 16.57
N TRP A 114 10.99 15.40 17.22
CA TRP A 114 10.86 15.42 18.66
C TRP A 114 9.80 14.43 19.13
N THR A 115 10.19 13.45 19.97
CA THR A 115 9.35 12.30 20.34
C THR A 115 8.67 12.45 21.72
N GLU A 116 8.94 13.52 22.46
CA GLU A 116 8.33 13.73 23.76
C GLU A 116 6.95 14.40 23.64
N ASN A 117 5.90 13.65 23.94
CA ASN A 117 4.51 14.13 23.98
C ASN A 117 4.05 14.79 22.67
N PRO A 118 4.12 14.10 21.47
CA PRO A 118 3.50 14.60 20.26
C PRO A 118 1.98 14.67 20.41
N TYR A 119 1.32 15.45 19.55
CA TYR A 119 -0.15 15.48 19.49
C TYR A 119 -0.69 14.19 18.88
N SER A 120 -0.10 13.80 17.76
CA SER A 120 -0.45 12.56 17.03
C SER A 120 0.82 11.77 16.70
N GLY A 121 0.64 10.49 16.39
CA GLY A 121 1.72 9.62 15.92
C GLY A 121 2.92 9.56 16.88
N LYS A 122 4.13 9.74 16.34
CA LYS A 122 5.39 9.48 17.07
C LYS A 122 6.27 10.69 17.28
N SER A 123 6.10 11.74 16.48
CA SER A 123 6.96 12.91 16.51
C SER A 123 6.16 14.20 16.35
N CYS A 124 6.76 15.30 16.78
CA CYS A 124 6.29 16.66 16.55
C CYS A 124 7.52 17.58 16.32
N ILE A 125 7.28 18.83 15.96
CA ILE A 125 8.35 19.81 15.80
C ILE A 125 8.58 20.53 17.12
N ARG A 126 9.81 20.52 17.63
CA ARG A 126 10.23 21.40 18.72
C ARG A 126 10.91 22.65 18.17
N CYS A 127 10.37 23.80 18.50
CA CYS A 127 10.83 25.11 18.07
C CYS A 127 11.43 25.89 19.26
N GLU A 128 12.53 26.62 19.03
CA GLU A 128 13.17 27.47 20.05
C GLU A 128 13.63 28.78 19.44
N ILE A 129 13.08 29.88 19.94
CA ILE A 129 13.42 31.25 19.51
C ILE A 129 13.70 32.13 20.75
N ASP A 130 14.90 32.61 20.84
CA ASP A 130 15.32 33.55 21.87
C ASP A 130 15.06 34.99 21.37
N THR A 131 14.19 35.71 22.05
CA THR A 131 13.88 37.12 21.72
C THR A 131 14.66 38.12 22.56
N SER A 132 15.81 37.72 23.09
CA SER A 132 16.74 38.59 23.83
C SER A 132 17.07 39.87 23.06
N GLY A 133 17.11 41.01 23.78
CA GLY A 133 17.31 42.30 23.15
C GLY A 133 16.12 42.81 22.32
N LEU A 134 14.93 42.25 22.53
CA LEU A 134 13.69 42.61 21.85
C LEU A 134 13.72 42.36 20.33
N ASP A 135 14.59 41.45 19.89
CA ASP A 135 14.70 41.04 18.50
C ASP A 135 13.56 40.08 18.11
N TRP A 136 13.56 39.60 16.89
CA TRP A 136 12.54 38.67 16.37
C TRP A 136 13.17 37.63 15.49
N GLY A 137 12.47 36.50 15.32
CA GLY A 137 12.88 35.44 14.42
C GLY A 137 11.83 34.34 14.25
N GLY A 138 12.06 33.49 13.27
CA GLY A 138 11.14 32.38 12.92
C GLY A 138 11.63 31.56 11.77
N TRP A 139 10.76 30.68 11.31
CA TRP A 139 11.00 29.80 10.18
C TRP A 139 9.85 29.84 9.18
N LEU A 140 10.20 29.63 7.91
CA LEU A 140 9.29 29.39 6.80
C LEU A 140 9.44 27.94 6.33
N PHE A 141 8.32 27.31 6.03
CA PHE A 141 8.21 26.05 5.33
C PHE A 141 7.89 26.37 3.88
N LEU A 142 8.85 26.16 3.01
CA LEU A 142 8.77 26.48 1.59
C LEU A 142 8.83 25.21 0.76
N ASN A 143 8.25 25.25 -0.44
CA ASN A 143 8.51 24.19 -1.39
C ASN A 143 9.94 24.31 -1.94
N GLY A 144 10.42 23.21 -2.54
CA GLY A 144 11.74 23.16 -3.15
C GLY A 144 11.67 23.11 -4.68
N TYR A 145 12.85 23.17 -5.31
CA TYR A 145 13.03 22.78 -6.69
C TYR A 145 14.35 22.03 -6.86
N LEU A 146 14.42 21.09 -7.80
CA LEU A 146 15.63 20.35 -8.09
C LEU A 146 16.32 20.91 -9.34
N PRO A 147 17.52 21.51 -9.24
CA PRO A 147 18.28 21.95 -10.38
C PRO A 147 18.72 20.76 -11.25
N LYS A 148 18.74 20.97 -12.57
CA LYS A 148 19.14 19.91 -13.51
C LYS A 148 20.50 19.31 -13.19
N GLY A 149 20.53 18.00 -12.93
CA GLY A 149 21.74 17.23 -12.63
C GLY A 149 22.16 17.27 -11.16
N GLU A 150 21.36 17.86 -10.28
CA GLU A 150 21.52 17.76 -8.83
C GLU A 150 20.58 16.69 -8.25
N THR A 151 20.91 16.15 -7.09
CA THR A 151 20.12 15.11 -6.40
C THR A 151 19.48 15.63 -5.11
N VAL A 152 19.76 16.87 -4.74
CA VAL A 152 19.23 17.51 -3.53
C VAL A 152 18.47 18.77 -3.94
N PRO A 153 17.20 18.90 -3.55
CA PRO A 153 16.40 20.07 -3.88
C PRO A 153 16.93 21.31 -3.17
N LYS A 154 16.73 22.44 -3.80
CA LYS A 154 17.04 23.77 -3.29
C LYS A 154 15.77 24.51 -2.90
N LEU A 155 15.94 25.46 -2.03
CA LEU A 155 14.89 26.37 -1.60
C LEU A 155 14.31 27.12 -2.82
N ASN A 156 12.99 27.10 -2.97
CA ASN A 156 12.32 28.00 -3.89
C ASN A 156 12.22 29.39 -3.28
N GLU A 157 12.96 30.35 -3.83
CA GLU A 157 12.97 31.74 -3.41
C GLU A 157 12.09 32.63 -4.31
N GLY A 158 11.09 32.07 -4.98
CA GLY A 158 10.19 32.80 -5.85
C GLY A 158 10.83 33.30 -7.15
N SER A 159 11.92 32.66 -7.58
CA SER A 159 12.65 33.00 -8.81
C SER A 159 12.20 32.16 -10.03
N ARG A 160 11.22 31.28 -9.87
CA ARG A 160 10.84 30.30 -10.90
C ARG A 160 9.33 30.25 -11.12
N ALA A 161 8.93 30.40 -12.38
CA ALA A 161 7.53 30.36 -12.77
C ALA A 161 6.91 28.98 -12.55
N GLY A 162 5.69 28.96 -11.98
CA GLY A 162 4.89 27.74 -11.89
C GLY A 162 5.37 26.70 -10.87
N GLU A 163 6.28 27.07 -9.96
CA GLU A 163 6.81 26.16 -8.94
C GLU A 163 6.17 26.33 -7.55
N GLY A 164 5.24 27.26 -7.36
CA GLY A 164 4.37 27.30 -6.19
C GLY A 164 3.30 26.21 -6.29
N LEU A 165 2.89 25.63 -5.17
CA LEU A 165 1.84 24.63 -5.17
C LEU A 165 0.47 25.25 -5.45
N ASP A 166 -0.34 24.63 -6.30
CA ASP A 166 -1.73 24.99 -6.51
C ASP A 166 -2.61 24.37 -5.42
N LEU A 167 -3.04 25.22 -4.49
CA LEU A 167 -3.92 24.88 -3.38
C LEU A 167 -5.36 25.38 -3.61
N THR A 168 -5.74 25.69 -4.86
CA THR A 168 -7.10 26.12 -5.20
C THR A 168 -8.12 25.13 -4.65
N GLY A 169 -9.09 25.64 -3.89
CA GLY A 169 -10.11 24.84 -3.20
C GLY A 169 -9.81 24.54 -1.74
N ALA A 170 -8.59 24.79 -1.24
CA ALA A 170 -8.31 24.75 0.18
C ALA A 170 -9.15 25.82 0.91
N THR A 171 -9.76 25.44 2.03
CA THR A 171 -10.63 26.31 2.82
C THR A 171 -9.97 26.80 4.11
N ALA A 172 -8.98 26.09 4.59
CA ALA A 172 -8.22 26.42 5.78
C ALA A 172 -6.84 25.74 5.79
N LEU A 173 -5.90 26.34 6.53
CA LEU A 173 -4.73 25.65 7.07
C LEU A 173 -5.01 25.33 8.54
N ARG A 174 -4.83 24.07 8.95
CA ARG A 174 -4.98 23.59 10.33
C ARG A 174 -3.67 23.06 10.85
N PHE A 175 -3.45 23.22 12.14
CA PHE A 175 -2.27 22.69 12.82
C PHE A 175 -2.50 22.65 14.33
N TRP A 176 -1.74 21.83 15.04
CA TRP A 176 -1.71 21.79 16.48
C TRP A 176 -0.47 22.49 17.03
N ALA A 177 -0.64 23.21 18.13
CA ALA A 177 0.46 23.88 18.81
C ALA A 177 0.27 23.86 20.32
N ARG A 178 1.40 23.81 21.06
CA ARG A 178 1.46 24.03 22.52
C ARG A 178 2.75 24.74 22.89
N GLY A 179 2.71 25.52 23.95
CA GLY A 179 3.89 26.11 24.57
C GLY A 179 4.54 25.17 25.58
N GLU A 180 5.80 25.40 25.89
CA GLU A 180 6.50 24.70 26.98
C GLU A 180 6.01 25.19 28.36
N THR A 181 5.81 26.51 28.50
CA THR A 181 5.44 27.16 29.76
C THR A 181 4.05 27.77 29.76
N GLY A 182 3.43 27.93 28.59
CA GLY A 182 2.14 28.61 28.39
C GLY A 182 2.27 30.15 28.42
N SER A 183 3.47 30.68 28.28
CA SER A 183 3.75 32.11 28.19
C SER A 183 4.26 32.54 26.81
N GLU A 184 4.49 31.59 25.91
CA GLU A 184 4.96 31.80 24.57
C GLU A 184 3.90 32.56 23.75
N ILE A 185 4.32 33.55 22.97
CA ILE A 185 3.45 34.30 22.06
C ILE A 185 4.03 34.19 20.66
N VAL A 186 3.29 33.58 19.76
CA VAL A 186 3.75 33.23 18.41
C VAL A 186 2.76 33.75 17.39
N GLU A 187 3.25 34.30 16.29
CA GLU A 187 2.44 34.54 15.10
C GLU A 187 2.60 33.35 14.17
N PHE A 188 1.48 32.73 13.78
CA PHE A 188 1.42 31.68 12.76
C PHE A 188 0.77 32.24 11.49
N PHE A 189 1.30 31.84 10.33
CA PHE A 189 0.82 32.33 9.05
C PHE A 189 1.11 31.37 7.91
N THR A 190 0.48 31.61 6.78
CA THR A 190 0.74 30.96 5.49
C THR A 190 0.67 32.01 4.38
N ALA A 191 1.21 31.69 3.21
CA ALA A 191 1.29 32.55 2.02
C ALA A 191 2.03 33.88 2.27
N GLY A 192 2.04 34.76 1.29
CA GLY A 192 2.63 36.08 1.34
C GLY A 192 4.13 36.11 1.12
N PHE A 193 4.74 35.01 0.68
CA PHE A 193 6.16 34.98 0.33
C PHE A 193 6.46 35.89 -0.86
N GLY A 194 7.57 36.58 -0.80
CA GLY A 194 8.07 37.40 -1.91
C GLY A 194 7.49 38.82 -2.02
N TYR A 195 6.85 39.32 -0.94
CA TYR A 195 6.36 40.71 -0.87
C TYR A 195 7.10 41.54 0.19
N ASP A 196 7.21 42.86 -0.06
CA ASP A 196 7.71 43.81 0.93
C ASP A 196 6.57 44.25 1.87
N GLY A 197 6.59 43.70 3.08
CA GLY A 197 5.59 43.97 4.10
C GLY A 197 4.18 43.45 3.78
N GLU A 198 3.19 43.89 4.58
CA GLU A 198 1.82 43.35 4.53
C GLU A 198 1.06 43.63 3.21
N TRP A 199 1.46 44.65 2.47
CA TRP A 199 0.79 45.18 1.27
C TRP A 199 1.71 45.41 0.06
N GLY A 200 2.92 44.87 0.13
CA GLY A 200 4.08 45.33 -0.56
C GLY A 200 4.15 45.12 -2.06
N THR A 201 5.15 45.73 -2.59
CA THR A 201 5.64 45.50 -3.95
C THR A 201 6.27 44.10 -3.97
N PRO A 202 6.06 43.29 -5.02
CA PRO A 202 6.80 42.05 -5.19
C PRO A 202 8.31 42.29 -5.13
N LEU A 203 9.00 41.50 -4.27
CA LEU A 203 10.46 41.51 -4.15
C LEU A 203 11.10 40.44 -5.01
N VAL A 204 10.31 39.48 -5.49
CA VAL A 204 10.72 38.34 -6.32
C VAL A 204 9.88 38.30 -7.58
N ASP A 205 10.35 37.55 -8.59
CA ASP A 205 9.65 37.49 -9.88
C ASP A 205 8.33 36.74 -9.81
N PHE A 206 8.25 35.72 -8.95
CA PHE A 206 7.09 34.84 -8.77
C PHE A 206 6.75 34.69 -7.27
N PRO A 207 6.14 35.73 -6.66
CA PRO A 207 5.67 35.65 -5.29
C PRO A 207 4.44 34.75 -5.17
N ASP A 208 4.04 34.44 -3.94
CA ASP A 208 2.75 33.77 -3.68
C ASP A 208 1.59 34.51 -4.35
N SER A 209 0.62 33.74 -4.85
CA SER A 209 -0.61 34.30 -5.43
C SER A 209 -1.50 34.98 -4.37
N ALA A 210 -1.43 34.50 -3.13
CA ALA A 210 -2.14 35.07 -1.98
C ALA A 210 -1.23 35.91 -1.10
N LYS A 211 -1.81 36.93 -0.46
CA LYS A 211 -1.14 37.70 0.61
C LYS A 211 -1.05 36.85 1.87
N LYS A 212 -0.12 37.21 2.77
CA LYS A 212 0.03 36.61 4.09
C LYS A 212 -1.31 36.50 4.81
N GLN A 213 -1.65 35.28 5.20
CA GLN A 213 -2.78 34.98 6.08
C GLN A 213 -2.25 34.62 7.45
N SER A 214 -2.69 35.31 8.49
CA SER A 214 -2.13 35.21 9.84
C SER A 214 -3.23 35.24 10.89
N LEU A 215 -3.02 34.52 11.98
CA LEU A 215 -3.81 34.66 13.22
C LEU A 215 -3.40 35.86 14.07
N GLY A 216 -2.36 36.59 13.64
CA GLY A 216 -1.67 37.52 14.51
C GLY A 216 -0.88 36.79 15.61
N PHE A 217 -0.35 37.55 16.57
CA PHE A 217 0.36 36.97 17.70
C PHE A 217 -0.62 36.38 18.71
N VAL A 218 -0.55 35.05 18.93
CA VAL A 218 -1.40 34.29 19.82
C VAL A 218 -0.61 33.75 21.01
N PRO A 219 -1.15 33.81 22.24
CA PRO A 219 -0.56 33.14 23.39
C PRO A 219 -0.82 31.64 23.29
N LEU A 220 0.18 30.83 23.61
CA LEU A 220 0.06 29.37 23.62
C LEU A 220 -0.33 28.87 25.01
N SER A 221 -1.11 27.77 25.02
CA SER A 221 -1.38 26.93 26.19
C SER A 221 -0.26 25.88 26.33
N THR A 222 -0.11 25.30 27.51
CA THR A 222 0.73 24.10 27.72
C THR A 222 0.06 22.83 27.17
N GLU A 223 -1.23 22.90 26.90
CA GLU A 223 -2.01 21.81 26.31
C GLU A 223 -2.05 21.97 24.78
N TRP A 224 -2.03 20.85 24.07
CA TRP A 224 -2.21 20.86 22.62
C TRP A 224 -3.54 21.52 22.24
N THR A 225 -3.47 22.50 21.36
CA THR A 225 -4.62 23.29 20.89
C THR A 225 -4.60 23.35 19.37
N GLU A 226 -5.75 23.06 18.75
CA GLU A 226 -5.89 23.21 17.29
C GLU A 226 -6.07 24.68 16.92
N TYR A 227 -5.31 25.11 15.93
CA TYR A 227 -5.38 26.43 15.30
C TYR A 227 -5.84 26.31 13.85
N THR A 228 -6.61 27.29 13.40
CA THR A 228 -7.14 27.30 12.03
C THR A 228 -6.93 28.67 11.41
N ILE A 229 -6.24 28.74 10.26
CA ILE A 229 -6.11 29.94 9.44
C ILE A 229 -7.11 29.80 8.27
N PRO A 230 -8.18 30.63 8.19
CA PRO A 230 -9.14 30.55 7.08
C PRO A 230 -8.52 31.04 5.77
N LEU A 231 -8.84 30.32 4.66
CA LEU A 231 -8.29 30.57 3.32
C LEU A 231 -9.36 30.77 2.25
N ARG A 232 -10.65 30.84 2.64
CA ARG A 232 -11.74 30.98 1.68
C ARG A 232 -11.62 32.27 0.88
N ASP A 233 -11.98 32.19 -0.38
CA ASP A 233 -12.02 33.33 -1.31
C ASP A 233 -10.65 33.98 -1.62
N LEU A 234 -9.55 33.24 -1.39
CA LEU A 234 -8.20 33.64 -1.75
C LEU A 234 -7.77 33.03 -3.08
N ASP A 235 -6.89 33.71 -3.79
CA ASP A 235 -6.15 33.13 -4.90
C ASP A 235 -5.01 32.26 -4.35
N LEU A 236 -5.19 30.94 -4.39
CA LEU A 236 -4.25 29.96 -3.91
C LEU A 236 -3.56 29.19 -5.05
N SER A 237 -3.58 29.72 -6.26
CA SER A 237 -3.08 29.04 -7.46
C SER A 237 -1.56 28.84 -7.50
N SER A 238 -0.81 29.53 -6.64
CA SER A 238 0.64 29.37 -6.55
C SER A 238 1.13 29.78 -5.16
N ILE A 239 1.39 28.82 -4.28
CA ILE A 239 1.81 29.05 -2.89
C ILE A 239 3.18 28.41 -2.65
N VAL A 240 4.20 29.25 -2.49
CA VAL A 240 5.58 28.87 -2.15
C VAL A 240 5.75 28.68 -0.64
N CYS A 241 5.10 29.55 0.19
CA CYS A 241 5.14 29.46 1.64
C CYS A 241 3.90 28.74 2.18
N GLY A 242 4.07 27.44 2.48
CA GLY A 242 2.98 26.62 3.04
C GLY A 242 2.66 26.97 4.50
N PHE A 243 3.66 27.28 5.28
CA PHE A 243 3.51 27.62 6.69
C PHE A 243 4.67 28.49 7.15
N GLY A 244 4.43 29.29 8.16
CA GLY A 244 5.49 30.05 8.83
C GLY A 244 5.10 30.47 10.23
N TYR A 245 6.11 30.70 11.05
CA TYR A 245 5.92 31.26 12.38
C TYR A 245 7.00 32.25 12.76
N VAL A 246 6.66 33.18 13.65
CA VAL A 246 7.59 34.16 14.18
C VAL A 246 7.30 34.48 15.65
N CYS A 247 8.36 34.59 16.46
CA CYS A 247 8.32 35.20 17.77
C CYS A 247 8.96 36.58 17.72
N SER A 248 8.44 37.53 18.52
CA SER A 248 8.97 38.90 18.57
C SER A 248 9.06 39.38 19.99
N GLY A 249 10.24 39.86 20.38
CA GLY A 249 10.50 40.44 21.70
C GLY A 249 9.62 41.63 22.03
N THR A 250 9.07 42.33 21.02
CA THR A 250 8.06 43.37 21.26
C THR A 250 6.74 42.84 21.83
N LYS A 251 6.52 41.50 21.74
CA LYS A 251 5.33 40.81 22.24
C LYS A 251 5.62 39.95 23.46
N THR A 252 6.75 39.22 23.44
CA THR A 252 7.14 38.28 24.49
C THR A 252 8.06 38.89 25.54
N GLY A 253 8.64 40.05 25.26
CA GLY A 253 9.76 40.60 26.06
C GLY A 253 11.06 39.84 25.75
N ASP A 254 12.01 39.98 26.65
CA ASP A 254 13.34 39.36 26.57
C ASP A 254 13.25 37.92 27.14
N ALA A 255 12.87 36.96 26.30
CA ALA A 255 12.56 35.58 26.70
C ALA A 255 12.99 34.56 25.66
N ALA A 256 13.25 33.33 26.11
CA ALA A 256 13.29 32.17 25.25
C ALA A 256 11.85 31.63 25.07
N ASN A 257 11.46 31.44 23.82
CA ASN A 257 10.15 30.88 23.45
C ASN A 257 10.37 29.46 22.95
N VAL A 258 9.95 28.47 23.74
CA VAL A 258 9.96 27.05 23.35
C VAL A 258 8.54 26.61 23.17
N PHE A 259 8.23 26.07 22.01
CA PHE A 259 6.90 25.57 21.66
C PHE A 259 6.99 24.41 20.70
N TYR A 260 5.87 23.75 20.53
CA TYR A 260 5.75 22.53 19.73
C TYR A 260 4.64 22.70 18.71
N LEU A 261 4.87 22.09 17.53
CA LEU A 261 3.93 22.08 16.41
C LEU A 261 3.72 20.64 15.95
N ASP A 262 2.52 20.34 15.51
CA ASP A 262 2.19 19.03 14.98
C ASP A 262 1.04 19.11 13.98
N ASP A 263 0.99 18.10 13.09
CA ASP A 263 -0.13 17.86 12.15
C ASP A 263 -0.54 19.13 11.38
N ILE A 264 0.42 19.71 10.63
CA ILE A 264 0.21 20.93 9.86
C ILE A 264 -0.30 20.56 8.45
N ARG A 265 -1.53 20.96 8.09
CA ARG A 265 -2.14 20.60 6.82
C ARG A 265 -3.10 21.64 6.24
N PHE A 266 -3.13 21.77 4.94
CA PHE A 266 -4.21 22.40 4.21
C PHE A 266 -5.40 21.46 4.12
N VAL A 267 -6.62 21.97 4.33
CA VAL A 267 -7.86 21.19 4.25
C VAL A 267 -8.86 21.85 3.32
N GLY A 268 -9.60 21.03 2.58
CA GLY A 268 -10.63 21.45 1.63
C GLY A 268 -10.61 20.59 0.38
N ARG A 269 -11.50 20.84 -0.56
CA ARG A 269 -11.47 20.16 -1.87
C ARG A 269 -10.44 20.83 -2.77
N ILE A 270 -9.18 20.38 -2.64
CA ILE A 270 -8.05 20.91 -3.40
C ILE A 270 -8.13 20.37 -4.82
N GLU A 271 -8.27 21.28 -5.81
CA GLU A 271 -8.52 20.90 -7.21
C GLU A 271 -7.40 20.03 -7.81
N SER A 272 -6.14 20.33 -7.49
CA SER A 272 -4.97 19.56 -7.95
C SER A 272 -4.93 18.12 -7.40
N LEU A 273 -5.58 17.86 -6.26
CA LEU A 273 -5.60 16.52 -5.65
C LEU A 273 -6.76 15.64 -6.16
N LYS A 274 -7.77 16.21 -6.83
CA LYS A 274 -8.94 15.45 -7.30
C LYS A 274 -8.58 14.33 -8.28
N THR A 275 -7.59 14.58 -9.11
CA THR A 275 -7.12 13.65 -10.14
C THR A 275 -5.67 13.26 -9.95
N ALA A 276 -5.05 13.64 -8.83
CA ALA A 276 -3.69 13.23 -8.53
C ALA A 276 -3.63 11.70 -8.36
N PRO A 277 -2.61 11.04 -8.93
CA PRO A 277 -2.41 9.61 -8.74
C PRO A 277 -2.14 9.32 -7.27
N VAL A 278 -2.96 8.48 -6.64
CA VAL A 278 -2.83 8.12 -5.22
C VAL A 278 -3.00 6.64 -4.98
N LEU A 279 -2.35 6.12 -3.94
CA LEU A 279 -2.52 4.77 -3.45
C LEU A 279 -3.07 4.80 -2.03
N LEU A 280 -3.98 3.87 -1.73
CA LEU A 280 -4.59 3.72 -0.41
C LEU A 280 -3.60 3.05 0.52
N ARG A 281 -3.57 3.46 1.78
CA ARG A 281 -2.83 2.79 2.85
C ARG A 281 -3.39 1.37 3.04
N SER A 282 -2.51 0.38 3.06
CA SER A 282 -2.93 -1.01 3.15
C SER A 282 -3.49 -1.41 4.51
N TYR A 283 -2.87 -0.92 5.59
CA TYR A 283 -3.23 -1.24 6.96
C TYR A 283 -3.47 0.01 7.81
N GLU A 284 -4.51 -0.01 8.60
CA GLU A 284 -4.71 0.95 9.68
C GLU A 284 -4.10 0.37 10.96
N THR A 285 -2.82 0.71 11.22
CA THR A 285 -1.98 0.05 12.23
C THR A 285 -0.99 1.00 12.88
N ASP A 286 -0.58 0.70 14.12
CA ASP A 286 0.54 1.35 14.81
C ASP A 286 1.90 0.74 14.47
N ASN A 287 1.95 -0.26 13.60
CA ASN A 287 3.20 -0.88 13.19
C ASN A 287 3.98 0.04 12.25
N ILE A 288 5.09 0.59 12.75
CA ILE A 288 5.92 1.57 12.03
C ILE A 288 6.45 1.08 10.68
N TYR A 289 6.59 -0.22 10.50
CA TYR A 289 7.18 -0.83 9.31
C TYR A 289 6.23 -0.87 8.11
N ILE A 290 4.91 -0.81 8.38
CA ILE A 290 3.87 -0.89 7.34
C ILE A 290 2.84 0.25 7.42
N GLN A 291 2.96 1.11 8.43
CA GLN A 291 1.98 2.16 8.75
C GLN A 291 1.71 3.14 7.60
N ASN A 292 2.70 3.40 6.74
CA ASN A 292 2.56 4.26 5.57
C ASN A 292 2.67 3.50 4.24
N ALA A 293 2.61 2.17 4.28
CA ALA A 293 2.75 1.36 3.09
C ALA A 293 1.42 1.17 2.35
N ALA A 294 1.48 1.35 1.04
CA ALA A 294 0.45 1.00 0.06
C ALA A 294 0.96 -0.18 -0.76
N PHE A 295 0.57 -1.40 -0.39
CA PHE A 295 0.98 -2.59 -1.13
C PHE A 295 0.29 -2.64 -2.49
N SER A 296 1.04 -3.00 -3.51
CA SER A 296 0.57 -2.96 -4.91
C SER A 296 -0.57 -3.95 -5.16
N TYR A 297 -0.52 -5.14 -4.56
CA TYR A 297 -1.60 -6.12 -4.60
C TYR A 297 -2.89 -5.56 -4.00
N ASP A 298 -2.81 -5.01 -2.79
CA ASP A 298 -3.96 -4.48 -2.05
C ASP A 298 -4.64 -3.34 -2.83
N ASN A 299 -3.84 -2.47 -3.43
CA ASN A 299 -4.35 -1.35 -4.23
C ASN A 299 -4.92 -1.80 -5.58
N ALA A 300 -4.35 -2.83 -6.20
CA ALA A 300 -4.96 -3.46 -7.38
C ALA A 300 -6.33 -4.04 -7.05
N LEU A 301 -6.49 -4.71 -5.91
CA LEU A 301 -7.78 -5.19 -5.42
C LEU A 301 -8.75 -4.06 -5.12
N ALA A 302 -8.32 -2.98 -4.48
CA ALA A 302 -9.17 -1.82 -4.23
C ALA A 302 -9.68 -1.21 -5.54
N ALA A 303 -8.83 -1.08 -6.57
CA ALA A 303 -9.25 -0.64 -7.90
C ALA A 303 -10.28 -1.61 -8.51
N MET A 304 -10.06 -2.93 -8.41
CA MET A 304 -11.02 -3.94 -8.89
C MET A 304 -12.35 -3.89 -8.13
N ALA A 305 -12.33 -3.63 -6.81
CA ALA A 305 -13.54 -3.46 -6.02
C ALA A 305 -14.35 -2.25 -6.51
N PHE A 306 -13.71 -1.10 -6.74
CA PHE A 306 -14.34 0.07 -7.33
C PHE A 306 -14.88 -0.21 -8.74
N LEU A 307 -14.14 -0.92 -9.59
CA LEU A 307 -14.61 -1.33 -10.92
C LEU A 307 -15.86 -2.20 -10.82
N SER A 308 -15.93 -3.12 -9.86
CA SER A 308 -17.07 -3.99 -9.64
C SER A 308 -18.34 -3.25 -9.17
N GLU A 309 -18.18 -2.06 -8.57
CA GLU A 309 -19.25 -1.12 -8.21
C GLU A 309 -19.55 -0.07 -9.29
N GLY A 310 -18.80 -0.08 -10.42
CA GLY A 310 -18.94 0.92 -11.48
C GLY A 310 -18.35 2.30 -11.13
N MET A 311 -17.50 2.39 -10.10
CA MET A 311 -16.84 3.60 -9.63
C MET A 311 -15.57 3.85 -10.45
N GLN A 312 -15.76 4.35 -11.67
CA GLN A 312 -14.71 4.49 -12.67
C GLN A 312 -13.60 5.46 -12.27
N ASP A 313 -13.98 6.62 -11.69
CA ASP A 313 -13.04 7.68 -11.34
C ASP A 313 -12.13 7.28 -10.16
N GLU A 314 -12.69 6.58 -9.16
CA GLU A 314 -11.95 6.07 -8.01
C GLU A 314 -10.95 5.00 -8.42
N ALA A 315 -11.39 4.05 -9.24
CA ALA A 315 -10.50 3.03 -9.79
C ALA A 315 -9.41 3.66 -10.67
N GLY A 316 -9.78 4.63 -11.51
CA GLY A 316 -8.86 5.34 -12.41
C GLY A 316 -7.74 6.02 -11.64
N GLN A 317 -8.03 6.67 -10.52
CA GLN A 317 -7.03 7.38 -9.73
C GLN A 317 -5.95 6.45 -9.14
N ILE A 318 -6.35 5.24 -8.69
CA ILE A 318 -5.40 4.22 -8.23
C ILE A 318 -4.59 3.66 -9.41
N LEU A 319 -5.25 3.39 -10.53
CA LEU A 319 -4.57 2.84 -11.71
C LEU A 319 -3.61 3.84 -12.37
N ASP A 320 -3.93 5.13 -12.35
CA ASP A 320 -3.03 6.20 -12.77
C ASP A 320 -1.78 6.26 -11.89
N ALA A 321 -1.89 5.94 -10.59
CA ALA A 321 -0.73 5.83 -9.72
C ALA A 321 0.20 4.69 -10.15
N PHE A 322 -0.33 3.56 -10.59
CA PHE A 322 0.50 2.49 -11.13
C PHE A 322 1.13 2.84 -12.49
N VAL A 323 0.40 3.55 -13.36
CA VAL A 323 0.99 4.07 -14.61
C VAL A 323 2.16 5.00 -14.29
N TYR A 324 1.94 5.95 -13.37
CA TYR A 324 3.01 6.86 -12.92
C TYR A 324 4.21 6.10 -12.36
N ALA A 325 3.97 5.10 -11.49
CA ALA A 325 5.04 4.29 -10.89
C ALA A 325 5.88 3.55 -11.93
N VAL A 326 5.23 2.92 -12.93
CA VAL A 326 5.89 2.19 -14.01
C VAL A 326 6.75 3.09 -14.88
N GLU A 327 6.28 4.31 -15.17
CA GLU A 327 6.97 5.27 -16.01
C GLU A 327 8.08 6.03 -15.27
N ASN A 328 7.94 6.21 -13.95
CA ASN A 328 8.77 7.10 -13.14
C ASN A 328 9.56 6.37 -12.04
N ASP A 329 9.71 5.04 -12.08
CA ASP A 329 10.68 4.40 -11.19
C ASP A 329 12.08 4.91 -11.54
N ARG A 330 12.79 5.47 -10.53
CA ARG A 330 14.06 6.18 -10.74
C ARG A 330 15.17 5.31 -11.31
N TYR A 331 15.07 3.99 -11.14
CA TYR A 331 16.17 3.08 -11.35
C TYR A 331 15.86 2.00 -12.38
N GLU A 332 14.61 1.54 -12.42
CA GLU A 332 14.20 0.45 -13.29
C GLU A 332 12.75 0.69 -13.78
N PRO A 333 12.56 1.60 -14.75
CA PRO A 333 11.24 1.80 -15.37
C PRO A 333 10.72 0.50 -15.99
N GLY A 334 9.41 0.33 -15.99
CA GLY A 334 8.75 -0.84 -16.59
C GLY A 334 8.36 -1.92 -15.57
N ARG A 335 8.54 -1.70 -14.27
CA ARG A 335 8.10 -2.58 -13.19
C ARG A 335 7.22 -1.85 -12.18
N VAL A 336 6.56 -2.59 -11.31
CA VAL A 336 6.02 -2.08 -10.06
C VAL A 336 6.79 -2.65 -8.87
N ARG A 337 6.91 -1.86 -7.81
CA ARG A 337 7.43 -2.32 -6.52
C ARG A 337 6.34 -3.04 -5.75
N ASN A 338 6.72 -3.82 -4.74
CA ASN A 338 5.74 -4.51 -3.90
C ASN A 338 4.91 -3.52 -3.07
N ALA A 339 5.48 -2.37 -2.71
CA ALA A 339 4.75 -1.28 -2.07
C ALA A 339 5.29 0.10 -2.45
N TYR A 340 4.46 1.10 -2.27
CA TYR A 340 4.75 2.52 -2.38
C TYR A 340 4.27 3.24 -1.12
N ALA A 341 4.61 4.52 -0.96
CA ALA A 341 4.01 5.34 0.09
C ALA A 341 2.51 5.53 -0.16
N ALA A 342 1.71 5.46 0.90
CA ALA A 342 0.30 5.78 0.84
C ALA A 342 0.08 7.28 0.51
N GLY A 343 -1.05 7.59 -0.14
CA GLY A 343 -1.35 8.94 -0.62
C GLY A 343 -0.79 9.22 -2.00
N SER A 344 -0.39 10.46 -2.26
CA SER A 344 0.18 10.85 -3.56
C SER A 344 1.45 10.08 -3.87
N ILE A 345 1.49 9.41 -5.02
CA ILE A 345 2.67 8.65 -5.46
C ILE A 345 3.73 9.53 -6.12
N GLU A 346 3.37 10.73 -6.54
CA GLU A 346 4.28 11.64 -7.23
C GLU A 346 5.43 12.09 -6.31
N ALA A 347 6.61 12.30 -6.89
CA ALA A 347 7.74 12.87 -6.16
C ALA A 347 7.36 14.19 -5.48
N PHE A 348 8.09 14.52 -4.41
CA PHE A 348 7.91 15.81 -3.72
C PHE A 348 8.07 16.98 -4.70
N PRO A 349 7.32 18.07 -4.49
CA PRO A 349 7.48 19.27 -5.30
C PRO A 349 8.95 19.72 -5.35
N GLY A 350 9.46 19.89 -6.57
CA GLY A 350 10.84 20.29 -6.81
C GLY A 350 11.88 19.16 -6.82
N TRP A 351 11.46 17.89 -6.67
CA TRP A 351 12.34 16.74 -6.88
C TRP A 351 12.26 16.24 -8.34
N GLU A 352 13.26 15.44 -8.77
CA GLU A 352 13.13 14.69 -10.03
C GLU A 352 11.92 13.75 -9.94
N SER A 353 11.31 13.45 -11.09
CA SER A 353 10.25 12.47 -11.16
C SER A 353 10.66 11.15 -10.53
N GLY A 354 9.76 10.55 -9.79
CA GLY A 354 9.97 9.29 -9.10
C GLY A 354 8.78 8.96 -8.23
N ALA A 355 8.55 7.68 -8.00
CA ALA A 355 7.53 7.24 -7.07
C ALA A 355 8.01 7.39 -5.62
N ARG A 356 7.12 7.83 -4.73
CA ARG A 356 7.38 7.87 -3.28
C ARG A 356 7.41 6.46 -2.73
N LEU A 357 8.42 6.15 -1.92
CA LEU A 357 8.60 4.83 -1.31
C LEU A 357 8.21 4.84 0.17
N PRO A 358 7.66 3.74 0.69
CA PRO A 358 7.34 3.62 2.10
C PRO A 358 8.61 3.42 2.92
N GLY A 359 8.52 3.73 4.21
CA GLY A 359 9.64 3.56 5.12
C GLY A 359 9.36 4.18 6.49
N TRP A 360 10.38 4.24 7.32
CA TRP A 360 10.26 4.74 8.69
C TRP A 360 11.56 5.38 9.17
N TYR A 361 11.45 6.27 10.16
CA TYR A 361 12.62 6.75 10.90
C TYR A 361 12.99 5.75 12.00
N ASP A 362 14.31 5.54 12.18
CA ASP A 362 14.79 4.68 13.26
C ASP A 362 14.40 5.24 14.63
N PRO A 363 13.58 4.52 15.41
CA PRO A 363 13.14 4.98 16.72
C PRO A 363 14.27 5.06 17.76
N GLU A 364 15.42 4.40 17.55
CA GLU A 364 16.57 4.45 18.43
C GLU A 364 17.48 5.66 18.16
N THR A 365 17.46 6.20 16.95
CA THR A 365 18.27 7.36 16.53
C THR A 365 17.45 8.63 16.30
N GLY A 366 16.23 8.68 16.75
CA GLY A 366 15.15 9.63 16.47
C GLY A 366 15.50 11.12 16.27
N GLU A 367 16.59 11.61 16.83
CA GLU A 367 17.07 13.00 16.63
C GLU A 367 17.89 13.18 15.34
N THR A 368 18.43 12.11 14.76
CA THR A 368 19.32 12.18 13.59
C THR A 368 18.63 11.82 12.28
N GLY A 369 17.37 11.37 12.33
CA GLY A 369 16.51 11.23 11.17
C GLY A 369 17.05 10.28 10.08
N THR A 370 17.55 9.09 10.45
CA THR A 370 17.89 8.09 9.46
C THR A 370 16.62 7.40 8.96
N TRP A 371 16.32 7.59 7.68
CA TRP A 371 15.22 6.92 7.01
C TRP A 371 15.62 5.50 6.60
N TYR A 372 14.75 4.54 6.87
CA TYR A 372 14.90 3.15 6.49
C TYR A 372 13.75 2.72 5.58
N GLU A 373 14.07 1.87 4.64
CA GLU A 373 13.13 1.21 3.73
C GLU A 373 13.20 -0.30 3.94
N ASP A 374 12.09 -0.98 3.75
CA ASP A 374 12.06 -2.43 3.80
C ASP A 374 12.45 -3.03 2.44
N ARG A 375 13.35 -4.03 2.44
CA ARG A 375 13.86 -4.64 1.22
C ARG A 375 12.78 -5.33 0.39
N TYR A 376 11.74 -5.90 1.02
CA TYR A 376 10.62 -6.50 0.33
C TYR A 376 9.76 -5.42 -0.33
N GLN A 377 9.39 -4.38 0.43
CA GLN A 377 8.52 -3.31 -0.05
C GLN A 377 9.10 -2.62 -1.30
N VAL A 378 10.41 -2.38 -1.33
CA VAL A 378 11.07 -1.76 -2.49
C VAL A 378 11.41 -2.74 -3.62
N GLY A 379 11.36 -4.04 -3.36
CA GLY A 379 11.51 -5.10 -4.35
C GLY A 379 10.35 -5.18 -5.34
N SER A 380 10.37 -6.21 -6.19
CA SER A 380 9.29 -6.49 -7.15
C SER A 380 9.07 -7.99 -7.25
N ASN A 381 7.83 -8.43 -7.13
CA ASN A 381 7.48 -9.82 -7.33
C ASN A 381 6.45 -10.01 -8.45
N VAL A 382 6.38 -11.23 -8.95
CA VAL A 382 5.49 -11.60 -10.06
C VAL A 382 4.01 -11.50 -9.67
N GLY A 383 3.64 -11.84 -8.43
CA GLY A 383 2.26 -11.77 -7.95
C GLY A 383 1.72 -10.34 -7.98
N ASN A 384 2.38 -9.40 -7.25
CA ASN A 384 2.00 -7.99 -7.24
C ASN A 384 1.96 -7.39 -8.66
N THR A 385 2.98 -7.69 -9.48
CA THR A 385 3.07 -7.20 -10.86
C THR A 385 1.89 -7.71 -11.71
N SER A 386 1.53 -8.99 -11.58
CA SER A 386 0.43 -9.60 -12.32
C SER A 386 -0.93 -9.07 -11.87
N TYR A 387 -1.13 -8.85 -10.56
CA TYR A 387 -2.39 -8.28 -10.06
C TYR A 387 -2.61 -6.84 -10.54
N VAL A 388 -1.56 -6.02 -10.53
CA VAL A 388 -1.64 -4.66 -11.12
C VAL A 388 -1.98 -4.74 -12.61
N ALA A 389 -1.33 -5.64 -13.36
CA ALA A 389 -1.66 -5.84 -14.78
C ALA A 389 -3.11 -6.28 -14.97
N LEU A 390 -3.65 -7.20 -14.15
CA LEU A 390 -5.05 -7.63 -14.19
C LEU A 390 -6.01 -6.46 -13.93
N ALA A 391 -5.74 -5.61 -12.94
CA ALA A 391 -6.59 -4.44 -12.64
C ALA A 391 -6.62 -3.43 -13.81
N LEU A 392 -5.45 -3.14 -14.41
CA LEU A 392 -5.34 -2.29 -15.60
C LEU A 392 -6.13 -2.87 -16.78
N LEU A 393 -6.03 -4.18 -17.02
CA LEU A 393 -6.72 -4.87 -18.10
C LEU A 393 -8.23 -4.96 -17.88
N GLN A 394 -8.69 -5.04 -16.63
CA GLN A 394 -10.12 -4.98 -16.32
C GLN A 394 -10.71 -3.60 -16.63
N TYR A 395 -10.02 -2.54 -16.25
CA TYR A 395 -10.46 -1.19 -16.61
C TYR A 395 -10.51 -1.01 -18.14
N ASP A 396 -9.46 -1.46 -18.86
CA ASP A 396 -9.44 -1.42 -20.33
C ASP A 396 -10.61 -2.22 -20.94
N ALA A 397 -10.96 -3.36 -20.36
CA ALA A 397 -12.09 -4.18 -20.82
C ALA A 397 -13.44 -3.47 -20.63
N LEU A 398 -13.62 -2.72 -19.55
CA LEU A 398 -14.89 -2.06 -19.24
C LEU A 398 -15.05 -0.72 -19.96
N TYR A 399 -13.98 0.06 -20.09
CA TYR A 399 -14.06 1.45 -20.53
C TYR A 399 -13.16 1.80 -21.73
N GLY A 400 -12.23 0.91 -22.11
CA GLY A 400 -11.32 1.13 -23.23
C GLY A 400 -10.22 2.14 -22.91
N ASN A 401 -9.11 1.72 -22.30
CA ASN A 401 -7.95 2.58 -22.00
C ASN A 401 -6.66 1.98 -22.55
N GLU A 402 -6.20 2.51 -23.67
CA GLU A 402 -4.97 2.02 -24.33
C GLU A 402 -3.72 2.22 -23.47
N THR A 403 -3.65 3.27 -22.66
CA THR A 403 -2.51 3.52 -21.75
C THR A 403 -2.42 2.42 -20.72
N TYR A 404 -3.54 2.04 -20.08
CA TYR A 404 -3.57 0.97 -19.10
C TYR A 404 -3.19 -0.38 -19.71
N ARG A 405 -3.70 -0.69 -20.91
CA ARG A 405 -3.29 -1.90 -21.62
C ARG A 405 -1.80 -1.94 -21.92
N LYS A 406 -1.21 -0.83 -22.40
CA LYS A 406 0.24 -0.75 -22.66
C LYS A 406 1.08 -0.87 -21.39
N THR A 407 0.61 -0.30 -20.29
CA THR A 407 1.28 -0.45 -19.00
C THR A 407 1.23 -1.91 -18.53
N ALA A 408 0.09 -2.59 -18.69
CA ALA A 408 -0.02 -4.02 -18.40
C ALA A 408 0.91 -4.86 -19.30
N GLU A 409 1.01 -4.54 -20.60
CA GLU A 409 1.98 -5.19 -21.50
C GLU A 409 3.42 -5.00 -21.00
N THR A 410 3.79 -3.78 -20.60
CA THR A 410 5.12 -3.45 -20.07
C THR A 410 5.44 -4.26 -18.80
N LEU A 411 4.49 -4.35 -17.88
CA LEU A 411 4.62 -5.11 -16.63
C LEU A 411 4.81 -6.61 -16.91
N MET A 412 4.00 -7.16 -17.79
CA MET A 412 4.07 -8.59 -18.10
C MET A 412 5.29 -8.93 -18.97
N ASP A 413 5.79 -8.00 -19.78
CA ASP A 413 7.07 -8.13 -20.46
C ASP A 413 8.23 -8.17 -19.46
N TRP A 414 8.20 -7.33 -18.41
CA TRP A 414 9.16 -7.40 -17.31
C TRP A 414 9.18 -8.80 -16.64
N VAL A 415 7.99 -9.40 -16.37
CA VAL A 415 7.91 -10.77 -15.83
C VAL A 415 8.62 -11.77 -16.74
N ILE A 416 8.38 -11.72 -18.05
CA ILE A 416 9.04 -12.62 -19.01
C ILE A 416 10.57 -12.40 -19.02
N ASP A 417 11.00 -11.15 -19.10
CA ASP A 417 12.41 -10.82 -19.32
C ASP A 417 13.27 -10.99 -18.06
N THR A 418 12.67 -10.79 -16.88
CA THR A 418 13.39 -10.81 -15.58
C THR A 418 13.24 -12.14 -14.84
N CYS A 419 12.06 -12.78 -14.90
CA CYS A 419 11.73 -13.90 -14.04
C CYS A 419 11.73 -15.26 -14.73
N SER A 420 11.99 -15.33 -16.06
CA SER A 420 12.16 -16.59 -16.78
C SER A 420 13.54 -17.18 -16.55
N ASP A 421 13.60 -18.47 -16.21
CA ASP A 421 14.85 -19.23 -16.04
C ASP A 421 15.03 -20.34 -17.09
N GLY A 422 14.13 -20.44 -18.06
CA GLY A 422 14.11 -21.46 -19.12
C GLY A 422 13.43 -22.76 -18.70
N THR A 423 12.91 -22.86 -17.48
CA THR A 423 12.05 -23.96 -17.00
C THR A 423 10.59 -23.47 -16.88
N PRO A 424 9.57 -24.35 -16.80
CA PRO A 424 8.18 -23.93 -16.68
C PRO A 424 7.92 -22.99 -15.53
N GLY A 425 7.11 -21.97 -15.76
CA GLY A 425 6.73 -20.92 -14.80
C GLY A 425 7.78 -19.81 -14.68
N PHE A 426 7.54 -18.90 -13.74
CA PHE A 426 8.33 -17.71 -13.47
C PHE A 426 8.82 -17.73 -12.03
N ALA A 427 10.11 -17.42 -11.82
CA ALA A 427 10.67 -17.20 -10.50
C ALA A 427 9.95 -16.02 -9.81
N ALA A 428 9.94 -16.00 -8.48
CA ALA A 428 9.08 -15.08 -7.73
C ALA A 428 9.45 -13.58 -7.87
N GLY A 429 10.61 -13.24 -8.45
CA GLY A 429 11.09 -11.86 -8.59
C GLY A 429 12.31 -11.60 -7.73
N TYR A 430 12.37 -10.47 -7.06
CA TYR A 430 13.48 -10.11 -6.18
C TYR A 430 13.09 -9.14 -5.08
N ASP A 431 13.85 -9.18 -3.97
CA ASP A 431 13.87 -8.17 -2.93
C ASP A 431 15.05 -7.21 -3.11
N GLY A 432 14.98 -6.05 -2.44
CA GLY A 432 16.10 -5.11 -2.33
C GLY A 432 16.08 -3.99 -3.34
N TRP A 433 17.22 -3.33 -3.40
CA TRP A 433 17.39 -2.06 -4.11
C TRP A 433 18.25 -2.27 -5.37
N PRO A 434 17.67 -2.17 -6.59
CA PRO A 434 18.45 -2.16 -7.82
C PRO A 434 19.20 -0.84 -8.03
N GLU A 435 19.14 0.06 -7.07
CA GLU A 435 19.63 1.43 -7.12
C GLU A 435 21.09 1.60 -6.72
N GLY A 436 21.65 2.72 -7.18
CA GLY A 436 22.94 3.22 -6.73
C GLY A 436 24.15 2.57 -7.40
N LYS A 437 25.34 2.94 -6.91
CA LYS A 437 26.62 2.45 -7.46
C LYS A 437 26.90 0.99 -7.11
N THR A 438 26.22 0.48 -6.11
CA THR A 438 26.35 -0.92 -5.66
C THR A 438 24.93 -1.40 -5.33
N PRO A 439 24.17 -1.84 -6.36
CA PRO A 439 22.82 -2.35 -6.14
C PRO A 439 22.86 -3.56 -5.22
N THR A 440 21.89 -3.62 -4.29
CA THR A 440 21.73 -4.74 -3.36
C THR A 440 20.42 -5.44 -3.69
N VAL A 441 20.47 -6.40 -4.59
CA VAL A 441 19.32 -7.16 -5.08
C VAL A 441 19.44 -8.61 -4.60
N TYR A 442 18.32 -9.17 -4.15
CA TYR A 442 18.18 -10.54 -3.69
C TYR A 442 17.18 -11.28 -4.58
N PRO A 443 17.61 -11.80 -5.76
CA PRO A 443 16.72 -12.51 -6.67
C PRO A 443 16.23 -13.82 -6.03
N PHE A 444 14.95 -14.13 -6.25
CA PHE A 444 14.38 -15.40 -5.89
C PHE A 444 14.57 -16.42 -7.00
N THR A 445 14.82 -17.64 -6.63
CA THR A 445 14.92 -18.77 -7.56
C THR A 445 13.75 -19.74 -7.43
N TYR A 446 13.03 -19.69 -6.31
CA TYR A 446 11.79 -20.43 -6.14
C TYR A 446 10.66 -19.84 -7.00
N LYS A 447 9.65 -20.67 -7.31
CA LYS A 447 8.46 -20.29 -8.06
C LYS A 447 7.23 -20.49 -7.19
N SER A 448 6.51 -19.40 -6.86
CA SER A 448 5.22 -19.48 -6.19
C SER A 448 4.14 -19.94 -7.19
N ILE A 449 3.31 -20.89 -6.80
CA ILE A 449 2.14 -21.28 -7.61
C ILE A 449 1.16 -20.10 -7.73
N GLU A 450 0.93 -19.40 -6.65
CA GLU A 450 0.07 -18.22 -6.54
C GLU A 450 0.48 -17.15 -7.57
N HIS A 451 1.75 -16.70 -7.55
CA HIS A 451 2.27 -15.75 -8.53
C HIS A 451 2.12 -16.24 -9.99
N ASN A 452 2.23 -17.55 -10.21
CA ASN A 452 2.09 -18.12 -11.54
C ASN A 452 0.62 -18.28 -11.96
N ILE A 453 -0.32 -18.41 -11.03
CA ILE A 453 -1.75 -18.34 -11.29
C ILE A 453 -2.12 -16.93 -11.78
N ASP A 454 -1.63 -15.90 -11.08
CA ASP A 454 -1.86 -14.51 -11.46
C ASP A 454 -1.27 -14.19 -12.83
N ALA A 455 -0.02 -14.61 -13.06
CA ALA A 455 0.67 -14.44 -14.33
C ALA A 455 -0.04 -15.18 -15.48
N TYR A 456 -0.54 -16.41 -15.23
CA TYR A 456 -1.32 -17.16 -16.22
C TYR A 456 -2.54 -16.38 -16.68
N ALA A 457 -3.31 -15.84 -15.74
CA ALA A 457 -4.51 -15.07 -16.05
C ALA A 457 -4.17 -13.78 -16.83
N ALA A 458 -3.16 -13.01 -16.38
CA ALA A 458 -2.73 -11.79 -17.05
C ALA A 458 -2.20 -12.06 -18.47
N PHE A 459 -1.35 -13.07 -18.67
CA PHE A 459 -0.85 -13.45 -19.99
C PHE A 459 -1.95 -13.98 -20.91
N SER A 460 -2.88 -14.77 -20.39
CA SER A 460 -4.02 -15.29 -21.16
C SER A 460 -4.90 -14.16 -21.67
N ARG A 461 -5.14 -13.17 -20.83
CA ARG A 461 -5.90 -11.97 -21.20
C ARG A 461 -5.15 -11.13 -22.24
N LEU A 462 -3.87 -10.86 -22.05
CA LEU A 462 -3.04 -10.15 -23.02
C LEU A 462 -2.98 -10.87 -24.36
N TYR A 463 -2.84 -12.19 -24.37
CA TYR A 463 -2.90 -12.95 -25.62
C TYR A 463 -4.24 -12.78 -26.33
N THR A 464 -5.34 -12.83 -25.60
CA THR A 464 -6.69 -12.63 -26.15
C THR A 464 -6.85 -11.25 -26.78
N LEU A 465 -6.31 -10.21 -26.13
CA LEU A 465 -6.43 -8.83 -26.60
C LEU A 465 -5.50 -8.49 -27.76
N THR A 466 -4.27 -9.02 -27.74
CA THR A 466 -3.21 -8.61 -28.68
C THR A 466 -2.92 -9.62 -29.79
N GLY A 467 -3.25 -10.88 -29.58
CA GLY A 467 -2.84 -11.99 -30.46
C GLY A 467 -1.33 -12.28 -30.42
N ASN A 468 -0.56 -11.65 -29.53
CA ASN A 468 0.88 -11.79 -29.44
C ASN A 468 1.26 -13.19 -28.92
N ALA A 469 1.95 -13.97 -29.77
CA ALA A 469 2.37 -15.33 -29.43
C ALA A 469 3.31 -15.41 -28.21
N ARG A 470 4.03 -14.33 -27.87
CA ARG A 470 4.87 -14.24 -26.67
C ARG A 470 4.05 -14.47 -25.42
N TYR A 471 2.88 -13.80 -25.29
CA TYR A 471 2.00 -13.94 -24.14
C TYR A 471 1.34 -15.32 -24.07
N ARG A 472 1.01 -15.92 -25.21
CA ARG A 472 0.54 -17.31 -25.25
C ARG A 472 1.58 -18.27 -24.68
N THR A 473 2.85 -18.16 -25.13
CA THR A 473 3.95 -19.00 -24.65
C THR A 473 4.17 -18.80 -23.16
N ALA A 474 4.08 -17.57 -22.69
CA ALA A 474 4.20 -17.24 -21.26
C ALA A 474 3.05 -17.84 -20.44
N ALA A 475 1.82 -17.73 -20.90
CA ALA A 475 0.66 -18.39 -20.25
C ALA A 475 0.81 -19.91 -20.21
N GLU A 476 1.24 -20.54 -21.32
CA GLU A 476 1.52 -21.98 -21.39
C GLU A 476 2.63 -22.39 -20.39
N SER A 477 3.67 -21.55 -20.21
CA SER A 477 4.74 -21.79 -19.23
C SER A 477 4.21 -21.73 -17.78
N ALA A 478 3.43 -20.69 -17.42
CA ALA A 478 2.81 -20.56 -16.11
C ALA A 478 1.86 -21.75 -15.82
N LEU A 479 1.00 -22.10 -16.78
CA LEU A 479 0.09 -23.24 -16.65
C LEU A 479 0.84 -24.57 -16.45
N ALA A 480 1.97 -24.75 -17.12
CA ALA A 480 2.79 -25.95 -16.96
C ALA A 480 3.35 -26.06 -15.53
N LEU A 481 3.76 -24.94 -14.90
CA LEU A 481 4.14 -24.95 -13.49
C LEU A 481 2.92 -25.28 -12.61
N ILE A 482 1.82 -24.55 -12.75
CA ILE A 482 0.59 -24.74 -11.96
C ILE A 482 0.20 -26.21 -11.96
N THR A 483 0.09 -26.83 -13.13
CA THR A 483 -0.32 -28.24 -13.27
C THR A 483 0.69 -29.21 -12.68
N SER A 484 1.99 -28.88 -12.70
CA SER A 484 3.05 -29.70 -12.10
C SER A 484 3.04 -29.69 -10.56
N MET A 485 2.41 -28.66 -9.95
CA MET A 485 2.26 -28.56 -8.49
C MET A 485 1.09 -29.36 -7.96
N TYR A 486 0.23 -29.95 -8.82
CA TYR A 486 -0.90 -30.77 -8.36
C TYR A 486 -0.46 -32.20 -8.02
N ASP A 487 -0.78 -32.64 -6.81
CA ASP A 487 -0.61 -34.04 -6.38
C ASP A 487 -1.97 -34.74 -6.39
N PRO A 488 -2.24 -35.61 -7.40
CA PRO A 488 -3.52 -36.29 -7.50
C PRO A 488 -3.76 -37.34 -6.39
N ALA A 489 -2.71 -37.78 -5.69
CA ALA A 489 -2.86 -38.71 -4.58
C ALA A 489 -3.28 -38.00 -3.29
N ALA A 490 -2.81 -36.77 -3.09
CA ALA A 490 -3.17 -35.92 -1.96
C ALA A 490 -4.41 -35.05 -2.28
N GLY A 491 -4.75 -34.81 -3.54
CA GLY A 491 -5.83 -33.94 -3.98
C GLY A 491 -5.55 -32.46 -3.68
N VAL A 492 -4.29 -32.02 -3.80
CA VAL A 492 -3.89 -30.65 -3.46
C VAL A 492 -2.93 -30.06 -4.48
N PHE A 493 -2.91 -28.75 -4.57
CA PHE A 493 -1.80 -28.00 -5.14
C PHE A 493 -0.78 -27.65 -4.03
N TYR A 494 0.49 -27.87 -4.31
CA TYR A 494 1.57 -27.39 -3.45
C TYR A 494 1.85 -25.90 -3.70
N THR A 495 2.47 -25.22 -2.72
CA THR A 495 2.69 -23.76 -2.72
C THR A 495 3.65 -23.26 -3.80
N GLY A 496 4.38 -24.15 -4.44
CA GLY A 496 5.36 -23.84 -5.48
C GLY A 496 6.58 -24.74 -5.39
N THR A 497 7.73 -24.23 -5.80
CA THR A 497 9.01 -24.97 -5.78
C THR A 497 9.90 -24.54 -4.63
N GLY A 498 10.87 -25.38 -4.29
CA GLY A 498 12.03 -24.95 -3.51
C GLY A 498 12.97 -24.04 -4.31
N ASP A 499 14.11 -23.67 -3.70
CA ASP A 499 15.13 -22.79 -4.31
C ASP A 499 15.80 -23.37 -5.58
N ASP A 500 15.59 -24.63 -5.88
CA ASP A 500 16.03 -25.24 -7.16
C ASP A 500 15.13 -24.86 -8.34
N GLY A 501 14.02 -24.16 -8.10
CA GLY A 501 13.06 -23.72 -9.11
C GLY A 501 12.24 -24.85 -9.77
N VAL A 502 12.32 -26.10 -9.26
CA VAL A 502 11.76 -27.29 -9.92
C VAL A 502 11.05 -28.24 -8.93
N THR A 503 11.64 -28.51 -7.77
CA THR A 503 11.11 -29.50 -6.82
C THR A 503 9.93 -28.90 -6.03
N PRO A 504 8.71 -29.55 -6.05
CA PRO A 504 7.57 -29.02 -5.30
C PRO A 504 7.84 -28.95 -3.79
N SER A 505 7.50 -27.79 -3.19
CA SER A 505 7.49 -27.58 -1.74
C SER A 505 6.21 -28.20 -1.14
N LYS A 506 6.39 -29.17 -0.25
CA LYS A 506 5.28 -29.97 0.32
C LYS A 506 5.00 -29.67 1.79
N ASP A 507 5.68 -28.67 2.34
CA ASP A 507 5.74 -28.44 3.79
C ASP A 507 4.44 -27.79 4.34
N ASN A 508 3.69 -27.10 3.49
CA ASN A 508 2.46 -26.41 3.89
C ASN A 508 1.40 -26.49 2.77
N ILE A 509 0.14 -26.64 3.15
CA ILE A 509 -1.02 -26.57 2.24
C ILE A 509 -1.75 -25.28 2.56
N VAL A 510 -1.69 -24.34 1.62
CA VAL A 510 -2.28 -23.02 1.74
C VAL A 510 -3.61 -22.92 0.99
N LEU A 511 -4.49 -22.07 1.47
CA LEU A 511 -5.85 -21.91 0.95
C LEU A 511 -5.85 -21.35 -0.47
N ASP A 512 -5.06 -20.31 -0.71
CA ASP A 512 -5.00 -19.58 -1.98
C ASP A 512 -4.63 -20.48 -3.17
N ALA A 513 -3.60 -21.30 -3.04
CA ALA A 513 -3.21 -22.26 -4.08
C ALA A 513 -4.38 -23.15 -4.56
N GLN A 514 -5.29 -23.53 -3.66
CA GLN A 514 -6.44 -24.37 -3.96
C GLN A 514 -7.57 -23.57 -4.61
N VAL A 515 -7.86 -22.38 -4.08
CA VAL A 515 -9.02 -21.56 -4.47
C VAL A 515 -8.71 -20.75 -5.72
N TRP A 516 -7.55 -20.09 -5.78
CA TRP A 516 -7.18 -19.25 -6.93
C TRP A 516 -6.95 -20.08 -8.20
N SER A 517 -6.43 -21.32 -8.05
CA SER A 517 -6.39 -22.26 -9.20
C SER A 517 -7.77 -22.45 -9.80
N MET A 518 -8.82 -22.59 -8.99
CA MET A 518 -10.20 -22.73 -9.48
C MET A 518 -10.69 -21.44 -10.15
N LEU A 519 -10.47 -20.28 -9.52
CA LEU A 519 -10.90 -18.99 -10.07
C LEU A 519 -10.23 -18.66 -11.41
N ALA A 520 -8.94 -19.00 -11.57
CA ALA A 520 -8.17 -18.69 -12.76
C ALA A 520 -8.35 -19.70 -13.90
N LEU A 521 -8.44 -21.00 -13.60
CA LEU A 521 -8.53 -22.05 -14.62
C LEU A 521 -9.95 -22.24 -15.16
N GLY A 522 -11.01 -21.85 -14.41
CA GLY A 522 -12.39 -21.98 -14.84
C GLY A 522 -12.74 -23.42 -15.26
N ASP A 523 -13.25 -23.63 -16.47
CA ASP A 523 -13.61 -24.97 -16.99
C ASP A 523 -12.41 -25.93 -17.03
N ALA A 524 -11.19 -25.43 -17.17
CA ALA A 524 -9.98 -26.25 -17.17
C ALA A 524 -9.60 -26.77 -15.77
N PHE A 525 -10.28 -26.33 -14.73
CA PHE A 525 -10.06 -26.78 -13.36
C PHE A 525 -10.64 -28.18 -13.05
N GLU A 526 -11.58 -28.69 -13.83
CA GLU A 526 -12.27 -29.98 -13.55
C GLU A 526 -11.34 -31.15 -13.18
N PRO A 527 -10.14 -31.34 -13.78
CA PRO A 527 -9.20 -32.38 -13.37
C PRO A 527 -8.64 -32.22 -11.95
N TYR A 528 -8.77 -31.02 -11.37
CA TYR A 528 -8.15 -30.61 -10.10
C TYR A 528 -9.17 -30.35 -8.98
N LYS A 529 -10.43 -30.65 -9.20
CA LYS A 529 -11.56 -30.30 -8.30
C LYS A 529 -11.40 -30.83 -6.85
N GLU A 530 -10.62 -31.88 -6.65
CA GLU A 530 -10.35 -32.39 -5.30
C GLU A 530 -9.59 -31.37 -4.45
N SER A 531 -8.79 -30.48 -5.07
CA SER A 531 -8.09 -29.42 -4.34
C SER A 531 -9.06 -28.39 -3.76
N PHE A 532 -10.12 -28.05 -4.48
CA PHE A 532 -11.16 -27.17 -3.95
C PHE A 532 -11.97 -27.85 -2.84
N ALA A 533 -12.28 -29.15 -2.98
CA ALA A 533 -12.91 -29.92 -1.89
C ALA A 533 -12.00 -29.97 -0.64
N ARG A 534 -10.67 -29.97 -0.84
CA ARG A 534 -9.71 -29.85 0.27
C ARG A 534 -9.78 -28.50 0.95
N ALA A 535 -9.84 -27.40 0.16
CA ALA A 535 -10.03 -26.03 0.68
C ALA A 535 -11.32 -25.90 1.49
N GLU A 536 -12.45 -26.46 0.99
CA GLU A 536 -13.71 -26.49 1.75
C GLU A 536 -13.58 -27.20 3.11
N GLY A 537 -12.75 -28.25 3.17
CA GLY A 537 -12.44 -28.97 4.42
C GLY A 537 -11.64 -28.16 5.43
N MET A 538 -11.00 -27.05 5.04
CA MET A 538 -10.26 -26.17 5.94
C MET A 538 -11.19 -25.25 6.76
N ARG A 539 -12.47 -25.14 6.40
CA ARG A 539 -13.42 -24.26 7.09
C ARG A 539 -13.49 -24.53 8.58
N VAL A 540 -13.34 -23.49 9.38
CA VAL A 540 -13.49 -23.55 10.84
C VAL A 540 -14.96 -23.45 11.26
N ALA A 541 -15.24 -23.72 12.55
CA ALA A 541 -16.60 -23.79 13.08
C ALA A 541 -17.40 -22.49 12.88
N ASP A 542 -16.72 -21.35 12.89
CA ASP A 542 -17.33 -20.02 12.72
C ASP A 542 -17.63 -19.66 11.27
N GLY A 543 -17.31 -20.54 10.30
CA GLY A 543 -17.57 -20.34 8.88
C GLY A 543 -16.43 -19.74 8.08
N GLY A 544 -15.38 -19.23 8.74
CA GLY A 544 -14.19 -18.67 8.09
C GLY A 544 -13.18 -19.73 7.65
N TYR A 545 -12.14 -19.30 6.94
CA TYR A 545 -11.07 -20.14 6.42
C TYR A 545 -9.70 -19.66 6.91
N PRO A 546 -8.86 -20.54 7.46
CA PRO A 546 -7.49 -20.20 7.85
C PRO A 546 -6.60 -20.04 6.62
N PHE A 547 -5.43 -19.42 6.79
CA PHE A 547 -4.45 -19.28 5.72
C PHE A 547 -3.94 -20.64 5.22
N CYS A 548 -3.70 -21.55 6.13
CA CYS A 548 -3.18 -22.89 5.83
C CYS A 548 -3.80 -23.96 6.74
N GLU A 549 -3.64 -25.25 6.35
CA GLU A 549 -4.18 -26.38 7.12
C GLU A 549 -3.63 -26.50 8.54
N THR A 550 -2.41 -26.01 8.78
CA THR A 550 -1.75 -26.14 10.09
C THR A 550 -2.45 -25.30 11.17
N ASN A 551 -3.05 -24.18 10.80
CA ASN A 551 -3.87 -23.28 11.64
C ASN A 551 -3.57 -23.31 13.15
N ALA A 552 -2.31 -23.07 13.50
CA ALA A 552 -1.80 -23.29 14.86
C ALA A 552 -2.51 -22.44 15.94
N ASN A 553 -3.07 -21.28 15.56
CA ASN A 553 -3.65 -20.30 16.50
C ASN A 553 -5.18 -20.35 16.55
N GLY A 554 -5.84 -21.18 15.73
CA GLY A 554 -7.28 -21.41 15.76
C GLY A 554 -8.15 -20.28 15.21
N GLY A 555 -7.56 -19.20 14.65
CA GLY A 555 -8.26 -18.11 13.97
C GLY A 555 -8.47 -18.40 12.48
N TRP A 556 -8.96 -17.39 11.76
CA TRP A 556 -9.11 -17.47 10.31
C TRP A 556 -8.77 -16.13 9.64
N TRP A 557 -8.50 -16.21 8.35
CA TRP A 557 -8.03 -15.14 7.49
C TRP A 557 -9.21 -14.54 6.74
N ALA A 558 -9.42 -13.23 6.90
CA ALA A 558 -10.60 -12.57 6.35
C ALA A 558 -10.56 -12.54 4.81
N GLU A 559 -9.43 -12.23 4.23
CA GLU A 559 -9.24 -12.21 2.78
C GLU A 559 -9.49 -13.59 2.16
N GLY A 560 -8.86 -14.63 2.73
CA GLY A 560 -9.04 -16.01 2.31
C GLY A 560 -10.50 -16.47 2.36
N THR A 561 -11.22 -16.02 3.39
CA THR A 561 -12.65 -16.30 3.50
C THR A 561 -13.46 -15.59 2.42
N ALA A 562 -13.11 -14.34 2.08
CA ALA A 562 -13.84 -13.56 1.07
C ALA A 562 -13.69 -14.14 -0.35
N TYR A 563 -12.48 -14.46 -0.81
CA TYR A 563 -12.33 -15.06 -2.13
C TYR A 563 -12.85 -16.52 -2.19
N THR A 564 -12.83 -17.24 -1.05
CA THR A 564 -13.46 -18.56 -0.98
C THR A 564 -14.98 -18.45 -1.08
N ALA A 565 -15.60 -17.42 -0.48
CA ALA A 565 -17.02 -17.16 -0.66
C ALA A 565 -17.38 -16.90 -2.12
N LEU A 566 -16.53 -16.14 -2.87
CA LEU A 566 -16.69 -15.97 -4.32
C LEU A 566 -16.61 -17.32 -5.06
N ALA A 567 -15.60 -18.12 -4.76
CA ALA A 567 -15.39 -19.40 -5.39
C ALA A 567 -16.57 -20.35 -5.16
N LEU A 568 -17.07 -20.45 -3.93
CA LEU A 568 -18.27 -21.21 -3.57
C LEU A 568 -19.51 -20.74 -4.34
N ARG A 569 -19.70 -19.42 -4.42
CA ARG A 569 -20.79 -18.82 -5.18
C ARG A 569 -20.73 -19.20 -6.67
N LEU A 570 -19.56 -19.09 -7.29
CA LEU A 570 -19.35 -19.44 -8.69
C LEU A 570 -19.53 -20.95 -8.97
N GLN A 571 -19.30 -21.79 -7.96
CA GLN A 571 -19.54 -23.23 -8.01
C GLN A 571 -21.00 -23.60 -7.70
N GLY A 572 -21.91 -22.64 -7.49
CA GLY A 572 -23.31 -22.87 -7.13
C GLY A 572 -23.51 -23.45 -5.72
N LYS A 573 -22.51 -23.38 -4.85
CA LYS A 573 -22.55 -23.84 -3.46
C LYS A 573 -23.02 -22.69 -2.54
N HIS A 574 -24.24 -22.22 -2.80
CA HIS A 574 -24.76 -20.97 -2.23
C HIS A 574 -24.85 -20.99 -0.73
N SER A 575 -25.29 -22.11 -0.11
CA SER A 575 -25.39 -22.23 1.35
C SER A 575 -24.01 -22.13 2.05
N ALA A 576 -22.95 -22.64 1.41
CA ALA A 576 -21.61 -22.53 1.97
C ALA A 576 -21.03 -21.11 1.76
N ALA A 577 -21.35 -20.46 0.65
CA ALA A 577 -21.01 -19.06 0.39
C ALA A 577 -21.67 -18.12 1.39
N GLU A 578 -22.98 -18.29 1.68
CA GLU A 578 -23.71 -17.52 2.71
C GLU A 578 -23.05 -17.66 4.09
N GLN A 579 -22.66 -18.86 4.50
CA GLN A 579 -21.96 -19.08 5.78
C GLN A 579 -20.62 -18.33 5.84
N ALA A 580 -19.88 -18.25 4.74
CA ALA A 580 -18.63 -17.48 4.68
C ALA A 580 -18.91 -15.97 4.72
N PHE A 581 -19.94 -15.47 4.04
CA PHE A 581 -20.36 -14.08 4.13
C PHE A 581 -20.88 -13.72 5.53
N ASP A 582 -21.65 -14.59 6.20
CA ASP A 582 -22.10 -14.39 7.58
C ASP A 582 -20.92 -14.29 8.54
N ALA A 583 -19.90 -15.16 8.36
CA ALA A 583 -18.66 -15.11 9.15
C ALA A 583 -17.95 -13.76 8.96
N LEU A 584 -17.78 -13.30 7.72
CA LEU A 584 -17.18 -12.00 7.41
C LEU A 584 -17.97 -10.86 8.03
N CYS A 585 -19.29 -10.81 7.84
CA CYS A 585 -20.14 -9.76 8.42
C CYS A 585 -20.03 -9.69 9.94
N SER A 586 -19.77 -10.83 10.62
CA SER A 586 -19.62 -10.89 12.08
C SER A 586 -18.37 -10.18 12.62
N ILE A 587 -17.35 -9.96 11.77
CA ILE A 587 -16.07 -9.33 12.14
C ILE A 587 -15.86 -7.95 11.50
N GLN A 588 -16.82 -7.47 10.69
CA GLN A 588 -16.70 -6.15 10.08
C GLN A 588 -16.58 -5.07 11.15
N LEU A 589 -15.55 -4.23 11.04
CA LEU A 589 -15.28 -3.15 11.97
C LEU A 589 -16.31 -2.00 11.85
N GLU A 590 -16.39 -1.14 12.86
CA GLU A 590 -17.28 0.04 12.83
C GLU A 590 -16.94 0.99 11.66
N SER A 591 -15.67 1.07 11.27
CA SER A 591 -15.21 1.82 10.10
C SER A 591 -15.77 1.30 8.78
N GLY A 592 -16.23 0.05 8.72
CA GLY A 592 -16.63 -0.65 7.52
C GLY A 592 -15.55 -1.55 6.93
N ALA A 593 -14.29 -1.41 7.38
CA ALA A 593 -13.19 -2.29 7.00
C ALA A 593 -13.34 -3.71 7.57
N PHE A 594 -12.52 -4.61 7.06
CA PHE A 594 -12.31 -5.93 7.65
C PHE A 594 -10.90 -6.03 8.24
N PRO A 595 -10.73 -6.70 9.40
CA PRO A 595 -9.41 -6.99 9.91
C PRO A 595 -8.70 -8.00 9.01
N ALA A 596 -7.36 -8.01 8.99
CA ALA A 596 -6.63 -9.01 8.22
C ALA A 596 -6.92 -10.44 8.73
N ALA A 597 -6.97 -10.62 10.04
CA ALA A 597 -7.29 -11.90 10.68
C ALA A 597 -8.19 -11.72 11.91
N THR A 598 -8.78 -12.80 12.38
CA THR A 598 -9.65 -12.81 13.59
C THR A 598 -8.88 -12.93 14.90
N VAL A 599 -7.60 -13.23 14.85
CA VAL A 599 -6.70 -13.36 16.01
C VAL A 599 -5.36 -12.71 15.70
N GLU A 600 -4.74 -12.17 16.73
CA GLU A 600 -3.37 -11.69 16.65
C GLU A 600 -2.41 -12.83 16.34
N ASN A 601 -1.41 -12.55 15.48
CA ASN A 601 -0.40 -13.49 15.07
C ASN A 601 -0.99 -14.77 14.42
N LEU A 602 -2.03 -14.63 13.58
CA LEU A 602 -2.52 -15.76 12.79
C LEU A 602 -1.38 -16.30 11.93
N SER A 603 -1.02 -17.56 12.15
CA SER A 603 0.11 -18.18 11.46
C SER A 603 -0.19 -18.45 9.99
N THR A 604 0.76 -18.10 9.12
CA THR A 604 0.77 -18.50 7.71
C THR A 604 1.47 -19.86 7.49
N GLY A 605 2.21 -20.33 8.50
CA GLY A 605 3.04 -21.53 8.38
C GLY A 605 4.38 -21.28 7.67
N PHE A 606 4.75 -20.03 7.44
CA PHE A 606 6.01 -19.61 6.84
C PHE A 606 6.78 -18.67 7.76
N ASP A 607 8.08 -18.57 7.51
CA ASP A 607 8.97 -17.61 8.18
C ASP A 607 9.38 -16.49 7.21
N LEU A 608 9.62 -15.31 7.76
CA LEU A 608 10.24 -14.19 7.06
C LEU A 608 11.72 -14.49 6.81
N PHE A 609 12.35 -13.72 5.92
CA PHE A 609 13.80 -13.83 5.66
C PHE A 609 14.66 -13.60 6.93
N THR A 610 14.11 -12.96 7.96
CA THR A 610 14.74 -12.78 9.28
C THR A 610 14.75 -14.06 10.10
N GLY A 611 13.95 -15.07 9.73
CA GLY A 611 13.69 -16.28 10.51
C GLY A 611 12.60 -16.10 11.58
N ASP A 612 11.91 -14.96 11.59
CA ASP A 612 10.73 -14.74 12.42
C ASP A 612 9.47 -15.28 11.71
N PRO A 613 8.47 -15.82 12.45
CA PRO A 613 7.23 -16.28 11.84
C PRO A 613 6.51 -15.17 11.07
N TRP A 614 6.07 -15.47 9.84
CA TRP A 614 5.14 -14.59 9.13
C TRP A 614 3.72 -14.81 9.65
N VAL A 615 3.10 -13.74 10.14
CA VAL A 615 1.78 -13.79 10.78
C VAL A 615 0.93 -12.59 10.35
N TYR A 616 -0.41 -12.75 10.42
CA TYR A 616 -1.36 -11.66 10.25
C TYR A 616 -1.82 -11.12 11.62
N SER A 617 -2.08 -9.80 11.67
CA SER A 617 -2.66 -9.10 12.81
C SER A 617 -4.18 -8.97 12.70
N THR A 618 -4.79 -8.36 13.73
CA THR A 618 -6.21 -7.97 13.72
C THR A 618 -6.44 -6.54 13.21
N ASP A 619 -5.44 -5.90 12.64
CA ASP A 619 -5.53 -4.56 12.08
C ASP A 619 -6.47 -4.51 10.88
N ALA A 620 -7.16 -3.37 10.69
CA ALA A 620 -7.97 -3.13 9.51
C ALA A 620 -7.12 -3.17 8.24
N HIS A 621 -7.62 -3.85 7.21
CA HIS A 621 -6.87 -4.13 5.98
C HIS A 621 -7.74 -3.93 4.74
N ILE A 622 -7.21 -3.26 3.72
CA ILE A 622 -7.99 -2.97 2.50
C ILE A 622 -8.19 -4.21 1.62
N ALA A 623 -7.27 -5.20 1.62
CA ALA A 623 -7.40 -6.38 0.76
C ALA A 623 -8.63 -7.24 1.09
N PRO A 624 -8.89 -7.69 2.36
CA PRO A 624 -10.12 -8.40 2.68
C PRO A 624 -11.36 -7.53 2.45
N THR A 625 -11.27 -6.21 2.65
CA THR A 625 -12.36 -5.27 2.40
C THR A 625 -12.71 -5.23 0.91
N ALA A 626 -11.72 -5.15 0.03
CA ALA A 626 -11.89 -5.19 -1.42
C ALA A 626 -12.43 -6.55 -1.90
N TRP A 627 -11.88 -7.66 -1.42
CA TRP A 627 -12.35 -9.00 -1.76
C TRP A 627 -13.81 -9.26 -1.35
N PHE A 628 -14.24 -8.72 -0.20
CA PHE A 628 -15.63 -8.83 0.23
C PHE A 628 -16.59 -8.16 -0.78
N ILE A 629 -16.24 -6.96 -1.25
CA ILE A 629 -17.01 -6.23 -2.27
C ILE A 629 -17.04 -7.02 -3.58
N ILE A 630 -15.87 -7.46 -4.06
CA ILE A 630 -15.69 -8.25 -5.28
C ILE A 630 -16.52 -9.54 -5.22
N ALA A 631 -16.47 -10.27 -4.10
CA ALA A 631 -17.16 -11.52 -3.90
C ALA A 631 -18.69 -11.35 -3.89
N LEU A 632 -19.21 -10.31 -3.22
CA LEU A 632 -20.64 -10.00 -3.22
C LEU A 632 -21.15 -9.56 -4.58
N ASN A 633 -20.31 -8.94 -5.42
CA ASN A 633 -20.67 -8.62 -6.79
C ASN A 633 -20.55 -9.82 -7.75
N GLY A 634 -19.97 -10.93 -7.30
CA GLY A 634 -19.75 -12.11 -8.12
C GLY A 634 -18.73 -11.87 -9.24
N PHE A 635 -17.85 -10.92 -9.03
CA PHE A 635 -16.84 -10.51 -9.99
C PHE A 635 -15.58 -11.36 -9.84
N ASN A 636 -15.18 -12.08 -10.90
CA ASN A 636 -13.98 -12.90 -10.86
C ASN A 636 -12.77 -12.11 -11.39
N PRO A 637 -11.78 -11.74 -10.56
CA PRO A 637 -10.60 -11.00 -10.99
C PRO A 637 -9.75 -11.68 -12.08
N TYR A 638 -9.86 -12.98 -12.22
CA TYR A 638 -9.09 -13.78 -13.17
C TYR A 638 -9.78 -13.99 -14.52
N GLN A 639 -11.11 -13.82 -14.59
CA GLN A 639 -11.92 -14.12 -15.78
C GLN A 639 -12.91 -12.97 -16.07
N PHE A 640 -12.57 -12.08 -17.00
CA PHE A 640 -13.36 -10.92 -17.36
C PHE A 640 -13.28 -10.59 -18.87
#